data_295881c81c745902f17f1e446f49c8e3
#
_entry.id   295881c81c745902f17f1e446f49c8e3
#
_cell.length_a   1.000
_cell.length_b   1.000
_cell.length_c   1.000
_cell.angle_alpha   90.00
_cell.angle_beta   90.00
_cell.angle_gamma   90.00
#
_symmetry.space_group_name_H-M   'P 1'
#
loop_
_entity.id
_entity.type
_entity.pdbx_description
1 polymer ?
#
loop_
_entity_poly.entity_id
_entity_poly.type
_entity_poly.pdbx_seq_one_letter_code
_entity_poly.pdbx_strand_id
1 'polypeptide(L)'
;MTNGLPTTSVPESGLSRRGFLVSMAGGLLLGFALHGGHRLLGATTAQQQLNAYIRIGTDGSITLSFGGSEMGQGSLSGLAQILAEELMADWGQIIVELSIADPAISYITGGSSAVSNNFAPLRTAGATARELLIAAAMIATGDTARSRYTAKSAVVTYTNPPTTRSWSYGSLAATAASVEAQALLPSPIPLTSPGQFRLIGKPVPRLDIPLKTNGSAVYGIDVRLPGMVYAAIKHCPTFGGTMASAPATPAGAIAVVPCKASDARGAIAAGSYNAVAVVADNTWKAGRLAKSLSVKWKLPLLTDSVDSAKLLSSAKQLMASGPALVAEPNNPTPAAGAIEALVDNAMAGSKVTLDATYTLPFLAHAPMEVLNCTVNIAYDSTGTATSCEIWAPTQAPMWVVATAAGLTGLPASRITVHTTFLGGGLGRKIEQDNVSQAIQVAMAVRRPVKLTWLREEDLGHDQYRPMALIRVKAGLDVNKNIAAWFYRTVTPSILDQRGWLWPAGSVDSEATEGATDLPYALGTHVVEWVPLPSGVPIGFWRSVGASINTFAVESMIDEMALQAKLDPFDFRYKVTADPRTLAVLRAADSFSSWRKALPPGHAWGVAVAEWFDTIVAEVVEVSKPAAGSLRVHRVACVVDCGTVINPDSVEAQMQGGIAHGMSAALWGQITIANGVVSQTNFNKYRAARLGEMPQIMVKILTSQNPPSGIGEPAVPPIAPALANAYARLPGGTRVRTLPFFPGATMAGL
;
A
#
# COMPACT_ATOMS: atom_id res chain seq x y z
N MET A 1 -18.41 29.08 -31.46
CA MET A 1 -17.35 29.90 -30.86
C MET A 1 -16.71 29.06 -29.78
N THR A 2 -15.59 28.48 -30.09
CA THR A 2 -14.84 27.53 -29.27
C THR A 2 -13.76 28.30 -28.55
N ASN A 3 -13.77 28.29 -27.23
CA ASN A 3 -12.66 28.81 -26.43
C ASN A 3 -11.80 27.63 -25.98
N GLY A 4 -10.59 27.55 -26.53
CA GLY A 4 -9.59 26.56 -26.23
C GLY A 4 -8.91 26.79 -24.88
N LEU A 5 -8.67 25.71 -24.18
CA LEU A 5 -7.74 25.61 -23.05
C LEU A 5 -6.31 25.42 -23.58
N PRO A 6 -5.27 25.94 -22.93
CA PRO A 6 -3.91 25.84 -23.41
C PRO A 6 -3.38 24.39 -23.22
N THR A 7 -2.95 23.81 -24.32
CA THR A 7 -2.19 22.54 -24.34
C THR A 7 -0.76 22.80 -23.93
N THR A 8 -0.35 22.30 -22.75
CA THR A 8 1.06 22.13 -22.42
C THR A 8 1.52 20.79 -22.97
N SER A 9 2.42 20.83 -23.94
CA SER A 9 3.09 19.68 -24.53
C SER A 9 3.93 18.95 -23.47
N VAL A 10 3.62 17.65 -23.25
CA VAL A 10 4.45 16.72 -22.48
C VAL A 10 5.38 16.01 -23.47
N PRO A 11 6.70 15.89 -23.20
CA PRO A 11 7.61 15.19 -24.08
C PRO A 11 7.31 13.69 -24.11
N GLU A 12 7.34 13.12 -25.31
CA GLU A 12 7.30 11.67 -25.55
C GLU A 12 8.57 11.00 -25.02
N SER A 13 8.51 10.45 -23.83
CA SER A 13 9.42 9.39 -23.39
C SER A 13 8.64 8.47 -22.48
N GLY A 14 8.67 7.18 -22.78
CA GLY A 14 8.00 6.15 -22.00
C GLY A 14 8.33 6.30 -20.51
N LEU A 15 7.33 6.67 -19.73
CA LEU A 15 7.47 6.86 -18.30
C LEU A 15 7.66 5.49 -17.66
N SER A 16 8.87 5.23 -17.19
CA SER A 16 9.11 4.14 -16.24
C SER A 16 8.22 4.37 -14.99
N ARG A 17 7.96 3.33 -14.22
CA ARG A 17 7.25 3.37 -12.93
C ARG A 17 7.74 4.49 -12.01
N ARG A 18 9.04 4.77 -12.00
CA ARG A 18 9.66 5.96 -11.39
C ARG A 18 9.07 7.25 -11.94
N GLY A 19 8.88 7.36 -13.26
CA GLY A 19 8.31 8.55 -13.89
C GLY A 19 6.84 8.79 -13.53
N PHE A 20 6.03 7.73 -13.39
CA PHE A 20 4.62 7.85 -13.02
C PHE A 20 4.45 8.25 -11.55
N LEU A 21 5.18 7.62 -10.64
CA LEU A 21 5.18 8.00 -9.22
C LEU A 21 5.82 9.38 -8.99
N VAL A 22 6.85 9.73 -9.74
CA VAL A 22 7.48 11.06 -9.72
C VAL A 22 6.57 12.13 -10.34
N SER A 23 5.78 11.84 -11.35
CA SER A 23 4.81 12.81 -11.89
C SER A 23 3.61 13.03 -10.98
N MET A 24 3.20 12.03 -10.19
CA MET A 24 2.24 12.22 -9.09
C MET A 24 2.87 12.91 -7.87
N ALA A 25 4.18 12.74 -7.65
CA ALA A 25 4.98 13.44 -6.63
C ALA A 25 5.53 14.79 -7.11
N GLY A 26 5.40 15.11 -8.39
CA GLY A 26 5.93 16.34 -9.03
C GLY A 26 5.39 17.67 -8.48
N GLY A 27 4.42 17.63 -7.57
CA GLY A 27 4.04 18.75 -6.72
C GLY A 27 4.97 18.99 -5.53
N LEU A 28 5.90 18.07 -5.22
CA LEU A 28 6.70 18.09 -3.99
C LEU A 28 8.05 18.80 -4.12
N LEU A 29 8.50 19.14 -5.32
CA LEU A 29 9.82 19.74 -5.55
C LEU A 29 9.85 21.27 -5.47
N LEU A 30 8.73 21.96 -5.21
CA LEU A 30 8.65 23.42 -5.13
C LEU A 30 8.17 23.96 -3.78
N GLY A 31 8.15 23.18 -2.72
CA GLY A 31 7.74 23.58 -1.37
C GLY A 31 8.72 24.43 -0.58
N PHE A 32 9.75 25.01 -1.18
CA PHE A 32 10.64 26.00 -0.57
C PHE A 32 10.21 27.46 -0.87
N ALA A 33 8.94 27.71 -1.09
CA ALA A 33 8.44 29.08 -1.13
C ALA A 33 7.80 29.43 0.22
N LEU A 34 8.50 30.25 0.99
CA LEU A 34 7.97 30.99 2.12
C LEU A 34 6.72 31.79 1.69
N HIS A 35 5.53 31.31 2.03
CA HIS A 35 4.34 32.15 1.97
C HIS A 35 3.50 31.99 3.24
N GLY A 36 3.35 33.11 3.86
CA GLY A 36 2.33 33.64 4.77
C GLY A 36 1.47 32.65 5.58
N GLY A 37 1.67 32.72 6.88
CA GLY A 37 0.89 32.21 7.98
C GLY A 37 -0.54 31.74 7.74
N HIS A 38 -0.74 30.45 7.84
CA HIS A 38 -2.02 29.91 8.28
C HIS A 38 -1.92 29.58 9.77
N ARG A 39 -2.66 30.34 10.58
CA ARG A 39 -2.83 30.08 12.01
C ARG A 39 -3.57 28.76 12.17
N LEU A 40 -2.89 27.74 12.68
CA LEU A 40 -3.51 26.53 13.22
C LEU A 40 -4.16 26.90 14.57
N LEU A 41 -5.47 26.72 14.67
CA LEU A 41 -6.21 26.87 15.91
C LEU A 41 -5.88 25.68 16.82
N GLY A 42 -5.21 25.92 17.95
CA GLY A 42 -5.08 24.93 19.01
C GLY A 42 -3.76 24.85 19.78
N ALA A 43 -2.75 25.68 19.49
CA ALA A 43 -1.51 25.67 20.27
C ALA A 43 -1.61 26.60 21.48
N THR A 44 -1.63 26.06 22.67
CA THR A 44 -1.60 26.81 23.95
C THR A 44 -0.19 27.27 24.34
N THR A 45 0.85 26.85 23.61
CA THR A 45 2.26 27.32 23.75
C THR A 45 2.71 27.98 22.46
N ALA A 46 3.52 29.06 22.59
CA ALA A 46 4.10 29.75 21.43
C ALA A 46 5.10 28.83 20.73
N GLN A 47 4.65 28.14 19.67
CA GLN A 47 5.50 27.32 18.82
C GLN A 47 5.93 28.08 17.57
N GLN A 48 7.20 27.93 17.20
CA GLN A 48 7.78 28.51 15.98
C GLN A 48 7.95 27.42 14.93
N GLN A 49 7.36 27.62 13.75
CA GLN A 49 7.50 26.73 12.62
C GLN A 49 8.79 27.05 11.87
N LEU A 50 9.71 26.10 11.77
CA LEU A 50 10.97 26.24 11.04
C LEU A 50 10.86 25.81 9.58
N ASN A 51 10.00 24.84 9.30
CA ASN A 51 9.62 24.40 7.95
C ASN A 51 8.31 23.60 8.00
N ALA A 52 7.84 23.06 6.86
CA ALA A 52 6.57 22.34 6.76
C ALA A 52 6.45 21.14 7.72
N TYR A 53 7.56 20.56 8.16
CA TYR A 53 7.59 19.34 8.98
C TYR A 53 7.91 19.59 10.46
N ILE A 54 8.53 20.74 10.83
CA ILE A 54 9.15 20.93 12.14
C ILE A 54 8.62 22.19 12.80
N ARG A 55 8.03 22.02 13.98
CA ARG A 55 7.70 23.09 14.92
C ARG A 55 8.46 22.90 16.23
N ILE A 56 9.01 23.97 16.78
CA ILE A 56 9.74 23.98 18.05
C ILE A 56 9.06 24.96 19.00
N GLY A 57 8.64 24.46 20.15
CA GLY A 57 8.06 25.25 21.22
C GLY A 57 9.14 25.98 22.06
N THR A 58 8.80 27.12 22.67
CA THR A 58 9.65 27.79 23.63
C THR A 58 9.92 26.98 24.89
N ASP A 59 9.05 25.98 25.16
CA ASP A 59 9.20 24.95 26.19
C ASP A 59 10.19 23.84 25.83
N GLY A 60 10.76 23.86 24.61
CA GLY A 60 11.67 22.86 24.08
C GLY A 60 10.99 21.67 23.40
N SER A 61 9.65 21.64 23.32
CA SER A 61 8.93 20.61 22.58
C SER A 61 9.28 20.62 21.09
N ILE A 62 9.51 19.46 20.50
CA ILE A 62 9.80 19.29 19.07
C ILE A 62 8.68 18.47 18.46
N THR A 63 7.82 19.13 17.68
CA THR A 63 6.69 18.48 17.00
C THR A 63 7.03 18.29 15.54
N LEU A 64 6.92 17.05 15.08
CA LEU A 64 7.11 16.64 13.69
C LEU A 64 5.77 16.26 13.08
N SER A 65 5.43 16.91 11.96
CA SER A 65 4.16 16.75 11.26
C SER A 65 4.36 15.97 9.96
N PHE A 66 3.48 15.01 9.70
CA PHE A 66 3.55 14.17 8.49
C PHE A 66 2.20 14.11 7.78
N GLY A 67 2.22 14.25 6.45
CA GLY A 67 1.04 14.27 5.59
C GLY A 67 0.60 12.90 5.06
N GLY A 68 1.26 11.82 5.49
CA GLY A 68 0.89 10.44 5.16
C GLY A 68 -0.04 9.83 6.22
N SER A 69 -0.26 8.53 6.11
CA SER A 69 -1.17 7.77 6.98
C SER A 69 -0.41 6.72 7.77
N GLU A 70 -0.83 6.46 9.01
CA GLU A 70 -0.31 5.38 9.86
C GLU A 70 -1.38 4.31 10.03
N MET A 71 -1.12 3.14 9.42
CA MET A 71 -2.04 2.00 9.38
C MET A 71 -1.45 0.73 10.04
N GLY A 72 -0.39 0.90 10.84
CA GLY A 72 0.32 -0.16 11.52
C GLY A 72 1.72 -0.43 10.97
N GLN A 73 2.07 0.14 9.81
CA GLN A 73 3.35 -0.08 9.14
C GLN A 73 4.56 0.59 9.84
N GLY A 74 4.33 1.59 10.71
CA GLY A 74 5.39 2.26 11.46
C GLY A 74 6.13 3.35 10.70
N SER A 75 5.65 3.76 9.52
CA SER A 75 6.29 4.82 8.73
C SER A 75 6.34 6.16 9.48
N LEU A 76 5.33 6.48 10.28
CA LEU A 76 5.31 7.68 11.12
C LEU A 76 6.57 7.79 12.00
N SER A 77 6.93 6.70 12.68
CA SER A 77 8.15 6.66 13.50
C SER A 77 9.42 6.64 12.67
N GLY A 78 9.45 5.91 11.55
CA GLY A 78 10.62 5.87 10.66
C GLY A 78 10.93 7.24 10.03
N LEU A 79 9.91 7.98 9.59
CA LEU A 79 10.08 9.33 9.05
C LEU A 79 10.54 10.31 10.14
N ALA A 80 10.00 10.20 11.36
CA ALA A 80 10.45 10.97 12.50
C ALA A 80 11.92 10.68 12.85
N GLN A 81 12.37 9.42 12.73
CA GLN A 81 13.74 9.01 12.97
C GLN A 81 14.73 9.69 12.00
N ILE A 82 14.34 9.81 10.72
CA ILE A 82 15.13 10.53 9.71
C ILE A 82 15.27 12.01 10.04
N LEU A 83 14.17 12.68 10.40
CA LEU A 83 14.18 14.09 10.77
C LEU A 83 14.99 14.35 12.06
N ALA A 84 14.77 13.54 13.08
CA ALA A 84 15.45 13.68 14.38
C ALA A 84 16.97 13.43 14.28
N GLU A 85 17.40 12.53 13.36
CA GLU A 85 18.82 12.33 13.06
C GLU A 85 19.49 13.63 12.64
N GLU A 86 18.96 14.26 11.60
CA GLU A 86 19.56 15.47 11.03
C GLU A 86 19.34 16.73 11.91
N LEU A 87 18.24 16.76 12.64
CA LEU A 87 17.95 17.81 13.60
C LEU A 87 18.85 17.73 14.85
N MET A 88 19.56 16.62 15.07
CA MET A 88 20.36 16.35 16.27
C MET A 88 19.54 16.46 17.57
N ALA A 89 18.27 16.02 17.53
CA ALA A 89 17.41 15.91 18.70
C ALA A 89 17.47 14.51 19.30
N ASP A 90 17.18 14.39 20.59
CA ASP A 90 17.05 13.09 21.24
C ASP A 90 15.66 12.49 21.01
N TRP A 91 15.58 11.17 20.85
CA TRP A 91 14.34 10.50 20.49
C TRP A 91 13.19 10.75 21.46
N GLY A 92 13.48 10.84 22.75
CA GLY A 92 12.47 11.12 23.78
C GLY A 92 11.89 12.54 23.77
N GLN A 93 12.46 13.46 22.98
CA GLN A 93 11.97 14.85 22.85
C GLN A 93 11.01 15.02 21.69
N ILE A 94 10.85 13.99 20.86
CA ILE A 94 10.08 14.06 19.62
C ILE A 94 8.61 13.75 19.89
N ILE A 95 7.74 14.63 19.44
CA ILE A 95 6.30 14.46 19.34
C ILE A 95 5.95 14.34 17.86
N VAL A 96 5.15 13.34 17.49
CA VAL A 96 4.68 13.16 16.11
C VAL A 96 3.19 13.41 16.02
N GLU A 97 2.79 14.02 14.91
CA GLU A 97 1.38 14.20 14.60
C GLU A 97 1.10 13.88 13.13
N LEU A 98 -0.09 13.36 12.86
CA LEU A 98 -0.65 13.32 11.51
C LEU A 98 -1.23 14.70 11.21
N SER A 99 -0.74 15.35 10.14
CA SER A 99 -1.25 16.65 9.75
C SER A 99 -2.67 16.54 9.17
N ILE A 100 -3.40 17.65 9.19
CA ILE A 100 -4.53 17.83 8.29
C ILE A 100 -4.04 17.71 6.84
N ALA A 101 -4.92 17.35 5.91
CA ALA A 101 -4.56 17.29 4.50
C ALA A 101 -4.08 18.65 4.00
N ASP A 102 -2.83 18.68 3.54
CA ASP A 102 -2.14 19.87 3.05
C ASP A 102 -1.36 19.50 1.78
N PRO A 103 -1.59 20.16 0.65
CA PRO A 103 -0.90 19.86 -0.60
C PRO A 103 0.62 20.00 -0.53
N ALA A 104 1.15 20.74 0.46
CA ALA A 104 2.60 20.93 0.63
C ALA A 104 3.30 19.69 1.20
N ILE A 105 2.61 18.85 1.99
CA ILE A 105 3.23 17.73 2.70
C ILE A 105 2.45 16.41 2.56
N SER A 106 1.17 16.46 2.12
CA SER A 106 0.35 15.25 2.03
C SER A 106 0.68 14.41 0.80
N TYR A 107 0.76 13.11 0.98
CA TYR A 107 1.02 12.13 -0.07
C TYR A 107 0.13 10.89 0.09
N ILE A 108 0.02 10.10 -0.98
CA ILE A 108 -0.65 8.80 -0.94
C ILE A 108 0.25 7.79 -0.24
N THR A 109 -0.23 7.19 0.83
CA THR A 109 0.48 6.11 1.53
C THR A 109 0.18 4.78 0.85
N GLY A 110 1.01 4.42 -0.12
CA GLY A 110 0.92 3.20 -0.93
C GLY A 110 2.21 2.96 -1.67
N GLY A 111 2.34 1.84 -2.39
CA GLY A 111 3.52 1.48 -3.16
C GLY A 111 4.80 1.41 -2.31
N SER A 112 4.69 1.18 -1.02
CA SER A 112 5.81 1.11 -0.06
C SER A 112 6.75 2.31 -0.09
N SER A 113 6.32 3.47 -0.62
CA SER A 113 7.18 4.60 -0.98
C SER A 113 7.36 5.65 0.12
N ALA A 114 6.68 5.52 1.26
CA ALA A 114 6.68 6.56 2.30
C ALA A 114 8.11 6.92 2.79
N VAL A 115 8.95 5.92 3.04
CA VAL A 115 10.33 6.15 3.50
C VAL A 115 11.24 6.49 2.32
N SER A 116 11.22 5.72 1.24
CA SER A 116 12.13 5.90 0.10
C SER A 116 11.98 7.28 -0.54
N ASN A 117 10.73 7.74 -0.79
CA ASN A 117 10.48 9.04 -1.39
C ASN A 117 10.80 10.23 -0.46
N ASN A 118 10.68 10.03 0.85
CA ASN A 118 10.88 11.10 1.82
C ASN A 118 12.26 11.11 2.49
N PHE A 119 13.13 10.12 2.24
CA PHE A 119 14.43 10.03 2.89
C PHE A 119 15.30 11.28 2.65
N ALA A 120 15.56 11.65 1.41
CA ALA A 120 16.37 12.81 1.09
C ALA A 120 15.69 14.14 1.47
N PRO A 121 14.39 14.37 1.15
CA PRO A 121 13.68 15.59 1.59
C PRO A 121 13.68 15.80 3.11
N LEU A 122 13.40 14.75 3.90
CA LEU A 122 13.35 14.87 5.36
C LEU A 122 14.73 15.07 5.98
N ARG A 123 15.77 14.46 5.43
CA ARG A 123 17.16 14.75 5.84
C ARG A 123 17.47 16.21 5.60
N THR A 124 17.16 16.73 4.43
CA THR A 124 17.36 18.15 4.11
C THR A 124 16.57 19.06 5.06
N ALA A 125 15.30 18.74 5.33
CA ALA A 125 14.45 19.52 6.23
C ALA A 125 14.99 19.53 7.67
N GLY A 126 15.43 18.39 8.21
CA GLY A 126 16.02 18.28 9.54
C GLY A 126 17.34 19.04 9.65
N ALA A 127 18.22 18.89 8.65
CA ALA A 127 19.50 19.61 8.60
C ALA A 127 19.29 21.13 8.47
N THR A 128 18.37 21.56 7.62
CA THR A 128 18.05 23.01 7.49
C THR A 128 17.56 23.59 8.81
N ALA A 129 16.67 22.90 9.51
CA ALA A 129 16.20 23.35 10.82
C ALA A 129 17.36 23.44 11.84
N ARG A 130 18.27 22.48 11.87
CA ARG A 130 19.49 22.52 12.68
C ARG A 130 20.36 23.74 12.34
N GLU A 131 20.61 24.01 11.06
CA GLU A 131 21.43 25.13 10.64
C GLU A 131 20.75 26.48 10.94
N LEU A 132 19.42 26.59 10.87
CA LEU A 132 18.68 27.78 11.32
C LEU A 132 18.86 28.04 12.83
N LEU A 133 18.83 26.98 13.64
CA LEU A 133 19.06 27.09 15.07
C LEU A 133 20.52 27.51 15.38
N ILE A 134 21.48 27.01 14.61
CA ILE A 134 22.88 27.45 14.71
C ILE A 134 23.01 28.88 14.26
N ALA A 135 22.35 29.31 13.18
CA ALA A 135 22.34 30.71 12.74
C ALA A 135 21.75 31.65 13.80
N ALA A 136 20.70 31.22 14.51
CA ALA A 136 20.15 31.97 15.64
C ALA A 136 21.18 32.14 16.77
N ALA A 137 21.98 31.13 17.05
CA ALA A 137 23.08 31.24 18.03
C ALA A 137 24.22 32.14 17.51
N MET A 138 24.50 32.16 16.21
CA MET A 138 25.45 33.12 15.59
C MET A 138 24.98 34.56 15.78
N ILE A 139 23.70 34.84 15.56
CA ILE A 139 23.09 36.16 15.79
C ILE A 139 23.25 36.54 17.27
N ALA A 140 23.00 35.63 18.20
CA ALA A 140 23.10 35.88 19.64
C ALA A 140 24.53 36.12 20.14
N THR A 141 25.56 35.65 19.40
CA THR A 141 26.98 35.89 19.76
C THR A 141 27.62 37.00 18.95
N GLY A 142 27.08 37.34 17.78
CA GLY A 142 27.74 38.21 16.79
C GLY A 142 28.90 37.53 16.05
N ASP A 143 29.13 36.23 16.25
CA ASP A 143 30.20 35.46 15.62
C ASP A 143 29.64 34.50 14.56
N THR A 144 30.00 34.69 13.30
CA THR A 144 29.50 33.93 12.17
C THR A 144 30.38 32.74 11.75
N ALA A 145 31.43 32.44 12.53
CA ALA A 145 32.32 31.31 12.26
C ALA A 145 31.62 29.97 12.57
N ARG A 146 30.98 29.33 11.56
CA ARG A 146 30.17 28.10 11.69
C ARG A 146 30.90 26.97 12.45
N SER A 147 32.21 26.85 12.30
CA SER A 147 33.02 25.82 12.95
C SER A 147 33.05 25.90 14.49
N ARG A 148 32.67 27.03 15.07
CA ARG A 148 32.58 27.24 16.51
C ARG A 148 31.28 26.74 17.14
N TYR A 149 30.33 26.31 16.32
CA TYR A 149 29.00 25.86 16.77
C TYR A 149 28.79 24.36 16.52
N THR A 150 28.28 23.71 17.53
CA THR A 150 27.84 22.30 17.45
C THR A 150 26.39 22.19 17.89
N ALA A 151 25.64 21.26 17.29
CA ALA A 151 24.29 20.92 17.72
C ALA A 151 24.27 19.47 18.21
N LYS A 152 23.70 19.24 19.40
CA LYS A 152 23.56 17.90 19.99
C LYS A 152 22.44 17.93 21.03
N SER A 153 21.60 16.88 21.06
CA SER A 153 20.54 16.70 22.08
C SER A 153 19.62 17.94 22.21
N ALA A 154 19.25 18.53 21.08
CA ALA A 154 18.45 19.76 20.98
C ALA A 154 19.06 20.98 21.68
N VAL A 155 20.40 21.06 21.76
CA VAL A 155 21.19 22.18 22.27
C VAL A 155 22.20 22.63 21.24
N VAL A 156 22.31 23.93 21.00
CA VAL A 156 23.42 24.52 20.25
C VAL A 156 24.47 24.98 21.23
N THR A 157 25.72 24.59 21.04
CA THR A 157 26.87 25.00 21.85
C THR A 157 27.84 25.80 20.98
N TYR A 158 28.18 27.01 21.41
CA TYR A 158 29.26 27.86 20.89
C TYR A 158 30.51 27.65 21.72
N THR A 159 31.65 27.47 21.09
CA THR A 159 32.96 27.34 21.75
C THR A 159 33.98 28.22 21.04
N ASN A 160 34.45 29.26 21.75
CA ASN A 160 35.57 30.11 21.37
C ASN A 160 36.38 30.42 22.64
N PRO A 161 37.44 29.62 22.93
CA PRO A 161 38.16 29.70 24.21
C PRO A 161 38.58 31.13 24.56
N PRO A 162 38.41 31.54 25.84
CA PRO A 162 37.93 30.75 26.98
C PRO A 162 36.39 30.65 27.11
N THR A 163 35.62 31.20 26.13
CA THR A 163 34.15 31.31 26.20
C THR A 163 33.46 30.05 25.65
N THR A 164 32.54 29.49 26.44
CA THR A 164 31.57 28.46 26.01
C THR A 164 30.17 28.97 26.41
N ARG A 165 29.22 28.89 25.46
CA ARG A 165 27.80 29.23 25.68
C ARG A 165 26.93 28.15 25.06
N SER A 166 25.78 27.87 25.67
CA SER A 166 24.82 26.90 25.16
C SER A 166 23.39 27.41 25.23
N TRP A 167 22.58 27.03 24.25
CA TRP A 167 21.17 27.42 24.14
C TRP A 167 20.34 26.19 23.80
N SER A 168 19.20 26.03 24.45
CA SER A 168 18.21 25.05 24.03
C SER A 168 17.57 25.43 22.68
N TYR A 169 17.09 24.49 21.91
CA TYR A 169 16.36 24.80 20.67
C TYR A 169 15.15 25.68 20.92
N GLY A 170 14.43 25.47 22.04
CA GLY A 170 13.28 26.30 22.40
C GLY A 170 13.65 27.78 22.58
N SER A 171 14.80 28.07 23.19
CA SER A 171 15.26 29.45 23.39
C SER A 171 15.71 30.15 22.09
N LEU A 172 16.09 29.37 21.07
CA LEU A 172 16.53 29.85 19.75
C LEU A 172 15.41 29.89 18.72
N ALA A 173 14.29 29.21 18.96
CA ALA A 173 13.27 28.94 17.96
C ALA A 173 12.72 30.23 17.28
N ALA A 174 12.44 31.27 18.04
CA ALA A 174 11.93 32.54 17.52
C ALA A 174 12.94 33.20 16.58
N THR A 175 14.22 33.29 16.98
CA THR A 175 15.28 33.84 16.15
C THR A 175 15.58 32.97 14.94
N ALA A 176 15.54 31.66 15.09
CA ALA A 176 15.75 30.72 13.98
C ALA A 176 14.69 30.83 12.86
N ALA A 177 13.49 31.30 13.19
CA ALA A 177 12.43 31.58 12.21
C ALA A 177 12.58 32.94 11.49
N SER A 178 13.59 33.72 11.84
CA SER A 178 13.79 35.07 11.26
C SER A 178 14.44 35.05 9.88
N VAL A 179 14.29 36.14 9.13
CA VAL A 179 14.95 36.33 7.83
C VAL A 179 16.47 36.42 7.99
N GLU A 180 16.96 37.02 9.10
CA GLU A 180 18.38 37.10 9.40
C GLU A 180 19.03 35.72 9.57
N ALA A 181 18.35 34.79 10.26
CA ALA A 181 18.84 33.44 10.41
C ALA A 181 18.90 32.71 9.06
N GLN A 182 17.89 32.91 8.20
CA GLN A 182 17.85 32.34 6.85
C GLN A 182 19.01 32.84 5.97
N ALA A 183 19.42 34.13 6.11
CA ALA A 183 20.53 34.67 5.37
C ALA A 183 21.90 34.08 5.76
N LEU A 184 22.00 33.43 6.91
CA LEU A 184 23.22 32.79 7.40
C LEU A 184 23.30 31.28 7.08
N LEU A 185 22.32 30.73 6.37
CA LEU A 185 22.33 29.32 6.02
C LEU A 185 23.49 28.96 5.07
N PRO A 186 24.21 27.87 5.34
CA PRO A 186 25.24 27.39 4.42
C PRO A 186 24.62 26.84 3.13
N SER A 187 25.38 26.95 2.03
CA SER A 187 25.01 26.31 0.76
C SER A 187 26.20 25.52 0.22
N PRO A 188 26.10 24.20 0.05
CA PRO A 188 24.94 23.35 0.37
C PRO A 188 24.72 23.17 1.90
N ILE A 189 23.49 22.77 2.28
CA ILE A 189 23.17 22.39 3.68
C ILE A 189 23.94 21.09 4.01
N PRO A 190 24.76 21.07 5.09
CA PRO A 190 25.53 19.88 5.44
C PRO A 190 24.64 18.80 6.05
N LEU A 191 24.67 17.60 5.46
CA LEU A 191 23.98 16.41 5.97
C LEU A 191 24.93 15.54 6.82
N THR A 192 24.36 14.82 7.78
CA THR A 192 25.09 13.80 8.57
C THR A 192 25.54 12.67 7.66
N SER A 193 26.80 12.29 7.67
CA SER A 193 27.29 11.16 6.89
C SER A 193 26.81 9.82 7.47
N PRO A 194 26.61 8.77 6.64
CA PRO A 194 26.07 7.48 7.11
C PRO A 194 26.86 6.86 8.27
N GLY A 195 28.19 7.00 8.30
CA GLY A 195 29.01 6.50 9.38
C GLY A 195 28.83 7.22 10.73
N GLN A 196 28.11 8.34 10.74
CA GLN A 196 27.85 9.16 11.93
C GLN A 196 26.40 9.08 12.41
N PHE A 197 25.56 8.24 11.78
CA PHE A 197 24.14 8.08 12.17
C PHE A 197 24.02 7.60 13.62
N ARG A 198 23.21 8.32 14.39
CA ARG A 198 22.92 8.04 15.80
C ARG A 198 21.61 7.28 15.96
N LEU A 199 20.61 7.65 15.17
CA LEU A 199 19.26 7.08 15.18
C LEU A 199 19.02 6.17 13.99
N ILE A 200 19.33 6.61 12.77
CA ILE A 200 19.15 5.81 11.54
C ILE A 200 19.96 4.49 11.67
N GLY A 201 19.30 3.36 11.39
CA GLY A 201 19.87 2.02 11.53
C GLY A 201 19.78 1.44 12.94
N LYS A 202 19.15 2.13 13.88
CA LYS A 202 18.99 1.68 15.27
C LYS A 202 17.55 1.30 15.59
N PRO A 203 17.34 0.31 16.48
CA PRO A 203 16.02 -0.12 16.93
C PRO A 203 15.47 0.87 17.97
N VAL A 204 14.96 2.03 17.51
CA VAL A 204 14.30 2.99 18.39
C VAL A 204 12.82 2.63 18.57
N PRO A 205 12.24 2.80 19.77
CA PRO A 205 10.84 2.50 20.04
C PRO A 205 9.91 3.30 19.13
N ARG A 206 8.85 2.69 18.63
CA ARG A 206 7.83 3.38 17.84
C ARG A 206 7.08 4.38 18.71
N LEU A 207 6.89 5.61 18.18
CA LEU A 207 6.22 6.71 18.88
C LEU A 207 4.69 6.55 18.96
N ASP A 208 4.11 5.74 18.11
CA ASP A 208 2.66 5.49 18.06
C ASP A 208 2.19 4.34 18.96
N ILE A 209 3.08 3.43 19.40
CA ILE A 209 2.71 2.28 20.22
C ILE A 209 2.10 2.69 21.58
N PRO A 210 2.68 3.64 22.35
CA PRO A 210 2.07 4.03 23.61
C PRO A 210 0.63 4.50 23.49
N LEU A 211 0.31 5.28 22.43
CA LEU A 211 -1.04 5.75 22.17
C LEU A 211 -2.00 4.59 21.87
N LYS A 212 -1.54 3.59 21.14
CA LYS A 212 -2.33 2.42 20.74
C LYS A 212 -2.58 1.46 21.90
N THR A 213 -1.66 1.37 22.87
CA THR A 213 -1.76 0.43 23.99
C THR A 213 -2.47 1.01 25.21
N ASN A 214 -2.50 2.34 25.36
CA ASN A 214 -3.21 3.01 26.47
C ASN A 214 -4.62 3.50 26.08
N GLY A 215 -5.05 3.30 24.83
CA GLY A 215 -6.38 3.67 24.32
C GLY A 215 -6.53 5.15 23.94
N SER A 216 -5.45 5.94 23.88
CA SER A 216 -5.50 7.35 23.47
C SER A 216 -5.36 7.57 21.97
N ALA A 217 -4.97 6.55 21.19
CA ALA A 217 -4.97 6.63 19.75
C ALA A 217 -6.40 6.78 19.21
N VAL A 218 -6.62 7.78 18.35
CA VAL A 218 -7.93 8.04 17.74
C VAL A 218 -7.96 7.44 16.34
N TYR A 219 -8.77 6.41 16.17
CA TYR A 219 -9.11 5.83 14.87
C TYR A 219 -10.35 6.53 14.28
N GLY A 220 -10.61 6.34 12.99
CA GLY A 220 -11.80 6.92 12.36
C GLY A 220 -13.10 6.51 13.07
N ILE A 221 -13.19 5.25 13.49
CA ILE A 221 -14.35 4.71 14.22
C ILE A 221 -14.57 5.40 15.59
N ASP A 222 -13.53 5.97 16.20
CA ASP A 222 -13.59 6.56 17.55
C ASP A 222 -14.04 8.02 17.55
N VAL A 223 -13.97 8.71 16.41
CA VAL A 223 -14.32 10.14 16.31
C VAL A 223 -15.72 10.42 16.86
N ARG A 224 -15.87 11.45 17.69
CA ARG A 224 -17.12 11.90 18.26
C ARG A 224 -17.27 13.41 18.11
N LEU A 225 -18.42 13.86 17.63
CA LEU A 225 -18.76 15.28 17.48
C LEU A 225 -20.06 15.61 18.23
N PRO A 226 -20.20 16.83 18.75
CA PRO A 226 -21.45 17.27 19.34
C PRO A 226 -22.62 17.16 18.35
N GLY A 227 -23.75 16.61 18.79
CA GLY A 227 -24.96 16.47 17.97
C GLY A 227 -24.86 15.48 16.80
N MET A 228 -23.77 14.68 16.73
CA MET A 228 -23.53 13.71 15.67
C MET A 228 -24.60 12.61 15.64
N VAL A 229 -24.95 12.20 14.42
CA VAL A 229 -25.76 11.01 14.14
C VAL A 229 -24.92 9.94 13.46
N TYR A 230 -25.43 8.71 13.46
CA TYR A 230 -24.72 7.54 12.95
C TYR A 230 -25.46 6.95 11.77
N ALA A 231 -24.74 6.61 10.72
CA ALA A 231 -25.29 5.98 9.54
C ALA A 231 -24.65 4.62 9.28
N ALA A 232 -25.45 3.64 8.88
CA ALA A 232 -25.00 2.37 8.34
C ALA A 232 -25.51 2.23 6.91
N ILE A 233 -24.64 1.76 6.01
CA ILE A 233 -24.95 1.56 4.59
C ILE A 233 -25.51 0.17 4.35
N LYS A 234 -26.37 0.05 3.34
CA LYS A 234 -26.81 -1.20 2.71
C LYS A 234 -26.72 -1.04 1.22
N HIS A 235 -25.82 -1.77 0.59
CA HIS A 235 -25.69 -1.78 -0.87
C HIS A 235 -26.68 -2.75 -1.52
N CYS A 236 -26.88 -2.56 -2.83
CA CYS A 236 -27.49 -3.59 -3.65
C CYS A 236 -26.62 -4.86 -3.59
N PRO A 237 -27.16 -6.01 -3.21
CA PRO A 237 -26.35 -7.22 -3.02
C PRO A 237 -25.72 -7.75 -4.31
N THR A 238 -26.21 -7.28 -5.47
CA THR A 238 -25.78 -7.74 -6.80
C THR A 238 -25.03 -6.63 -7.51
N PHE A 239 -23.82 -6.91 -8.00
CA PHE A 239 -23.07 -5.98 -8.84
C PHE A 239 -23.87 -5.54 -10.06
N GLY A 240 -23.82 -4.24 -10.37
CA GLY A 240 -24.60 -3.64 -11.45
C GLY A 240 -26.08 -3.40 -11.11
N GLY A 241 -26.55 -3.83 -9.94
CA GLY A 241 -27.92 -3.56 -9.51
C GLY A 241 -28.11 -2.12 -9.01
N THR A 242 -29.34 -1.61 -9.15
CA THR A 242 -29.72 -0.25 -8.76
C THR A 242 -30.99 -0.24 -7.93
N MET A 243 -31.23 0.81 -7.19
CA MET A 243 -32.44 0.96 -6.39
C MET A 243 -33.64 1.28 -7.29
N ALA A 244 -34.70 0.48 -7.22
CA ALA A 244 -35.92 0.69 -8.00
C ALA A 244 -36.80 1.80 -7.42
N SER A 245 -36.87 1.90 -6.10
CA SER A 245 -37.60 2.95 -5.37
C SER A 245 -37.00 3.16 -4.00
N ALA A 246 -37.01 4.40 -3.50
CA ALA A 246 -36.58 4.72 -2.16
C ALA A 246 -37.46 3.98 -1.11
N PRO A 247 -36.85 3.29 -0.13
CA PRO A 247 -37.61 2.62 0.90
C PRO A 247 -38.17 3.63 1.93
N ALA A 248 -39.26 3.26 2.59
CA ALA A 248 -39.79 4.04 3.69
C ALA A 248 -38.81 4.07 4.87
N THR A 249 -38.83 5.18 5.62
CA THR A 249 -38.04 5.31 6.85
C THR A 249 -38.62 4.41 7.94
N PRO A 250 -37.87 3.40 8.42
CA PRO A 250 -38.38 2.50 9.45
C PRO A 250 -38.47 3.19 10.81
N ALA A 251 -39.36 2.71 11.66
CA ALA A 251 -39.52 3.23 13.01
C ALA A 251 -38.20 3.21 13.78
N GLY A 252 -37.87 4.33 14.40
CA GLY A 252 -36.63 4.51 15.14
C GLY A 252 -35.42 4.96 14.31
N ALA A 253 -35.53 5.03 13.00
CA ALA A 253 -34.53 5.74 12.19
C ALA A 253 -34.80 7.24 12.17
N ILE A 254 -33.72 8.04 12.08
CA ILE A 254 -33.82 9.49 11.90
C ILE A 254 -34.09 9.81 10.41
N ALA A 255 -33.40 9.09 9.51
CA ALA A 255 -33.57 9.23 8.07
C ALA A 255 -33.15 7.95 7.33
N VAL A 256 -33.60 7.83 6.11
CA VAL A 256 -33.12 6.89 5.11
C VAL A 256 -32.66 7.70 3.90
N VAL A 257 -31.38 7.58 3.54
CA VAL A 257 -30.75 8.38 2.50
C VAL A 257 -30.27 7.47 1.37
N PRO A 258 -30.89 7.55 0.19
CA PRO A 258 -30.35 6.90 -1.00
C PRO A 258 -28.97 7.47 -1.37
N CYS A 259 -27.98 6.59 -1.60
CA CYS A 259 -26.65 6.97 -1.99
C CYS A 259 -26.40 6.57 -3.45
N LYS A 260 -25.92 7.52 -4.24
CA LYS A 260 -25.52 7.27 -5.64
C LYS A 260 -24.23 6.48 -5.66
N ALA A 261 -24.09 5.64 -6.68
CA ALA A 261 -22.83 4.98 -7.00
C ALA A 261 -21.74 6.02 -7.26
N SER A 262 -20.54 5.72 -6.80
CA SER A 262 -19.34 6.49 -7.08
C SER A 262 -18.27 5.57 -7.65
N ASP A 263 -17.35 6.13 -8.42
CA ASP A 263 -16.12 5.43 -8.80
C ASP A 263 -15.16 5.31 -7.60
N ALA A 264 -14.01 4.69 -7.82
CA ALA A 264 -12.98 4.51 -6.81
C ALA A 264 -12.43 5.84 -6.24
N ARG A 265 -12.51 6.94 -7.00
CA ARG A 265 -12.14 8.30 -6.58
C ARG A 265 -13.27 9.07 -5.91
N GLY A 266 -14.43 8.45 -5.72
CA GLY A 266 -15.57 9.06 -5.08
C GLY A 266 -16.41 9.97 -6.00
N ALA A 267 -16.09 10.06 -7.29
CA ALA A 267 -16.90 10.81 -8.24
C ALA A 267 -18.23 10.08 -8.50
N ILE A 268 -19.33 10.83 -8.43
CA ILE A 268 -20.68 10.26 -8.57
C ILE A 268 -21.01 9.98 -10.01
N ALA A 269 -21.38 8.73 -10.32
CA ALA A 269 -21.99 8.38 -11.61
C ALA A 269 -23.37 9.03 -11.76
N ALA A 270 -23.64 9.56 -12.95
CA ALA A 270 -24.94 10.18 -13.22
C ALA A 270 -26.08 9.17 -13.09
N GLY A 271 -27.04 9.45 -12.21
CA GLY A 271 -28.38 8.88 -12.25
C GLY A 271 -28.67 7.63 -11.42
N SER A 272 -27.71 6.82 -10.95
CA SER A 272 -27.99 5.54 -10.30
C SER A 272 -27.74 5.52 -8.81
N TYR A 273 -28.74 5.11 -8.03
CA TYR A 273 -28.57 4.79 -6.61
C TYR A 273 -28.31 3.29 -6.46
N ASN A 274 -27.18 2.90 -5.91
CA ASN A 274 -26.81 1.50 -5.67
C ASN A 274 -26.75 1.13 -4.20
N ALA A 275 -26.97 2.09 -3.30
CA ALA A 275 -26.94 1.88 -1.86
C ALA A 275 -27.95 2.79 -1.15
N VAL A 276 -28.21 2.47 0.12
CA VAL A 276 -29.04 3.26 1.00
C VAL A 276 -28.44 3.31 2.40
N ALA A 277 -28.30 4.50 2.96
CA ALA A 277 -27.86 4.69 4.34
C ALA A 277 -29.06 4.82 5.27
N VAL A 278 -29.02 4.15 6.41
CA VAL A 278 -29.99 4.32 7.52
C VAL A 278 -29.32 5.09 8.62
N VAL A 279 -29.91 6.23 9.00
CA VAL A 279 -29.40 7.15 10.02
C VAL A 279 -30.13 6.95 11.32
N ALA A 280 -29.41 6.86 12.43
CA ALA A 280 -29.96 6.71 13.78
C ALA A 280 -29.11 7.46 14.83
N ASP A 281 -29.53 7.37 16.10
CA ASP A 281 -28.84 8.01 17.22
C ASP A 281 -27.58 7.29 17.72
N ASN A 282 -27.36 6.05 17.29
CA ASN A 282 -26.14 5.30 17.56
C ASN A 282 -25.85 4.26 16.47
N THR A 283 -24.59 3.78 16.40
CA THR A 283 -24.08 2.85 15.39
C THR A 283 -24.84 1.51 15.40
N TRP A 284 -25.12 0.94 16.59
CA TRP A 284 -25.82 -0.33 16.71
C TRP A 284 -27.23 -0.26 16.11
N LYS A 285 -27.99 0.79 16.45
CA LYS A 285 -29.34 1.00 15.95
C LYS A 285 -29.35 1.23 14.44
N ALA A 286 -28.44 2.06 13.92
CA ALA A 286 -28.28 2.28 12.48
C ALA A 286 -28.00 0.96 11.75
N GLY A 287 -27.05 0.17 12.24
CA GLY A 287 -26.68 -1.12 11.65
C GLY A 287 -27.81 -2.15 11.69
N ARG A 288 -28.51 -2.26 12.81
CA ARG A 288 -29.66 -3.18 12.94
C ARG A 288 -30.78 -2.81 11.97
N LEU A 289 -31.10 -1.52 11.89
CA LEU A 289 -32.16 -1.02 11.00
C LEU A 289 -31.76 -1.17 9.53
N ALA A 290 -30.48 -0.94 9.17
CA ALA A 290 -30.00 -1.16 7.82
C ALA A 290 -30.09 -2.65 7.40
N LYS A 291 -29.70 -3.57 8.29
CA LYS A 291 -29.85 -5.01 8.04
C LYS A 291 -31.30 -5.42 7.77
N SER A 292 -32.25 -4.92 8.56
CA SER A 292 -33.68 -5.26 8.45
C SER A 292 -34.42 -4.48 7.36
N LEU A 293 -33.82 -3.43 6.78
CA LEU A 293 -34.47 -2.57 5.79
C LEU A 293 -34.77 -3.38 4.50
N SER A 294 -36.04 -3.42 4.11
CA SER A 294 -36.45 -3.97 2.82
C SER A 294 -36.26 -2.91 1.73
N VAL A 295 -35.44 -3.20 0.73
CA VAL A 295 -35.18 -2.33 -0.40
C VAL A 295 -35.55 -3.05 -1.68
N LYS A 296 -36.31 -2.38 -2.56
CA LYS A 296 -36.60 -2.90 -3.91
C LYS A 296 -35.45 -2.55 -4.83
N TRP A 297 -34.77 -3.56 -5.32
CA TRP A 297 -33.68 -3.41 -6.28
C TRP A 297 -34.11 -3.79 -7.69
N LYS A 298 -33.57 -3.10 -8.68
CA LYS A 298 -33.60 -3.48 -10.08
C LYS A 298 -32.29 -4.20 -10.35
N LEU A 299 -32.34 -5.52 -10.51
CA LEU A 299 -31.18 -6.36 -10.70
C LEU A 299 -30.85 -6.49 -12.21
N PRO A 300 -29.59 -6.70 -12.59
CA PRO A 300 -29.23 -7.07 -13.94
C PRO A 300 -29.87 -8.44 -14.32
N LEU A 301 -29.97 -8.73 -15.59
CA LEU A 301 -30.40 -10.05 -16.05
C LEU A 301 -29.41 -11.11 -15.57
N LEU A 302 -29.85 -12.32 -15.29
CA LEU A 302 -28.97 -13.43 -14.86
C LEU A 302 -27.89 -13.76 -15.90
N THR A 303 -28.20 -13.56 -17.18
CA THR A 303 -27.24 -13.70 -18.30
C THR A 303 -26.10 -12.71 -18.21
N ASP A 304 -26.38 -11.51 -17.74
CA ASP A 304 -25.45 -10.37 -17.67
C ASP A 304 -24.83 -10.24 -16.26
N SER A 305 -25.25 -11.08 -15.31
CA SER A 305 -24.75 -11.05 -13.95
C SER A 305 -23.32 -11.58 -13.90
N VAL A 306 -22.50 -10.90 -13.07
CA VAL A 306 -21.12 -11.31 -12.78
C VAL A 306 -21.13 -12.66 -12.07
N ASP A 307 -20.26 -13.58 -12.51
CA ASP A 307 -20.12 -14.90 -11.91
C ASP A 307 -18.66 -15.39 -12.06
N SER A 308 -18.08 -15.90 -10.97
CA SER A 308 -16.68 -16.34 -10.96
C SER A 308 -16.38 -17.48 -11.94
N ALA A 309 -17.32 -18.40 -12.12
CA ALA A 309 -17.14 -19.49 -13.07
C ALA A 309 -17.23 -19.01 -14.53
N LYS A 310 -18.15 -18.09 -14.83
CA LYS A 310 -18.23 -17.44 -16.14
C LYS A 310 -16.96 -16.65 -16.44
N LEU A 311 -16.46 -15.87 -15.49
CA LEU A 311 -15.22 -15.10 -15.65
C LEU A 311 -14.01 -16.00 -15.90
N LEU A 312 -13.90 -17.13 -15.18
CA LEU A 312 -12.83 -18.11 -15.43
C LEU A 312 -12.96 -18.75 -16.81
N SER A 313 -14.17 -19.04 -17.26
CA SER A 313 -14.43 -19.55 -18.62
C SER A 313 -14.02 -18.53 -19.69
N SER A 314 -14.38 -17.25 -19.51
CA SER A 314 -13.96 -16.15 -20.40
C SER A 314 -12.45 -15.98 -20.40
N ALA A 315 -11.80 -16.05 -19.23
CA ALA A 315 -10.35 -15.99 -19.13
C ALA A 315 -9.66 -17.14 -19.89
N LYS A 316 -10.22 -18.36 -19.87
CA LYS A 316 -9.71 -19.50 -20.65
C LYS A 316 -9.84 -19.28 -22.16
N GLN A 317 -10.93 -18.69 -22.61
CA GLN A 317 -11.13 -18.35 -24.01
C GLN A 317 -10.14 -17.26 -24.45
N LEU A 318 -9.99 -16.19 -23.64
CA LEU A 318 -9.05 -15.11 -23.90
C LEU A 318 -7.59 -15.58 -23.82
N MET A 319 -7.25 -16.52 -22.96
CA MET A 319 -5.93 -17.16 -22.91
C MET A 319 -5.57 -17.84 -24.25
N ALA A 320 -6.55 -18.43 -24.92
CA ALA A 320 -6.35 -19.15 -26.18
C ALA A 320 -6.30 -18.24 -27.41
N SER A 321 -7.09 -17.17 -27.43
CA SER A 321 -7.32 -16.35 -28.64
C SER A 321 -7.54 -14.86 -28.38
N GLY A 322 -7.35 -14.37 -27.16
CA GLY A 322 -7.53 -12.96 -26.83
C GLY A 322 -6.43 -12.07 -27.42
N PRO A 323 -6.73 -10.79 -27.70
CA PRO A 323 -5.76 -9.83 -28.16
C PRO A 323 -4.75 -9.54 -27.03
N ALA A 324 -3.52 -10.05 -27.16
CA ALA A 324 -2.47 -9.86 -26.19
C ALA A 324 -1.72 -8.55 -26.43
N LEU A 325 -1.39 -7.86 -25.36
CA LEU A 325 -0.52 -6.70 -25.33
C LEU A 325 0.83 -7.11 -24.75
N VAL A 326 1.90 -6.79 -25.47
CA VAL A 326 3.26 -7.15 -25.05
C VAL A 326 3.75 -6.17 -24.00
N ALA A 327 4.06 -6.69 -22.82
CA ALA A 327 4.60 -5.91 -21.69
C ALA A 327 6.14 -5.91 -21.70
N GLU A 328 6.76 -7.03 -22.15
CA GLU A 328 8.21 -7.18 -22.23
C GLU A 328 8.54 -8.10 -23.44
N PRO A 329 9.56 -7.79 -24.27
CA PRO A 329 10.45 -6.63 -24.19
C PRO A 329 9.75 -5.32 -24.60
N ASN A 330 10.11 -4.24 -23.96
CA ASN A 330 9.47 -2.92 -24.15
C ASN A 330 9.88 -2.17 -25.44
N ASN A 331 10.93 -2.60 -26.18
CA ASN A 331 11.37 -1.86 -27.39
C ASN A 331 12.36 -2.63 -28.28
N PRO A 332 12.17 -2.69 -29.61
CA PRO A 332 10.95 -2.29 -30.30
C PRO A 332 9.86 -3.33 -30.09
N THR A 333 8.62 -2.89 -29.89
CA THR A 333 7.47 -3.78 -29.68
C THR A 333 7.18 -4.53 -30.99
N PRO A 334 7.57 -5.80 -31.15
CA PRO A 334 7.14 -6.61 -32.28
C PRO A 334 5.63 -6.83 -32.19
N ALA A 335 4.97 -7.04 -33.31
CA ALA A 335 3.58 -7.50 -33.28
C ALA A 335 3.48 -8.77 -32.43
N ALA A 336 2.49 -8.87 -31.54
CA ALA A 336 2.36 -9.94 -30.54
C ALA A 336 2.63 -11.35 -31.12
N GLY A 337 2.07 -11.72 -32.26
CA GLY A 337 2.30 -13.03 -32.89
C GLY A 337 3.73 -13.27 -33.42
N ALA A 338 4.50 -12.23 -33.70
CA ALA A 338 5.89 -12.41 -34.18
C ALA A 338 6.85 -12.80 -33.04
N ILE A 339 6.63 -12.29 -31.83
CA ILE A 339 7.42 -12.64 -30.63
C ILE A 339 7.09 -14.06 -30.17
N GLU A 340 5.81 -14.45 -30.12
CA GLU A 340 5.44 -15.83 -29.79
C GLU A 340 6.17 -16.81 -30.69
N ALA A 341 6.25 -16.55 -32.01
CA ALA A 341 6.98 -17.41 -32.94
C ALA A 341 8.49 -17.49 -32.62
N LEU A 342 9.12 -16.40 -32.17
CA LEU A 342 10.54 -16.44 -31.74
C LEU A 342 10.72 -17.29 -30.48
N VAL A 343 9.83 -17.14 -29.49
CA VAL A 343 9.87 -17.96 -28.29
C VAL A 343 9.59 -19.44 -28.61
N ASP A 344 8.60 -19.75 -29.46
CA ASP A 344 8.31 -21.10 -29.88
C ASP A 344 9.47 -21.77 -30.64
N ASN A 345 10.20 -21.00 -31.49
CA ASN A 345 11.41 -21.49 -32.13
C ASN A 345 12.54 -21.77 -31.10
N ALA A 346 12.74 -20.92 -30.12
CA ALA A 346 13.70 -21.15 -29.04
C ALA A 346 13.28 -22.35 -28.16
N MET A 347 11.99 -22.55 -27.92
CA MET A 347 11.44 -23.74 -27.26
C MET A 347 11.71 -25.01 -28.01
N ALA A 348 11.56 -25.01 -29.36
CA ALA A 348 11.81 -26.19 -30.19
C ALA A 348 13.28 -26.64 -30.11
N GLY A 349 14.22 -25.74 -29.86
CA GLY A 349 15.63 -26.03 -29.60
C GLY A 349 15.95 -26.48 -28.18
N SER A 350 15.00 -26.43 -27.27
CA SER A 350 15.21 -26.76 -25.86
C SER A 350 15.25 -28.27 -25.62
N LYS A 351 16.06 -28.72 -24.64
CA LYS A 351 16.12 -30.12 -24.21
C LYS A 351 14.97 -30.52 -23.29
N VAL A 352 14.46 -29.58 -22.55
CA VAL A 352 13.33 -29.72 -21.65
C VAL A 352 12.38 -28.56 -21.90
N THR A 353 11.10 -28.86 -22.04
CA THR A 353 10.05 -27.85 -22.12
C THR A 353 9.01 -28.06 -21.04
N LEU A 354 8.54 -26.98 -20.45
CA LEU A 354 7.46 -26.94 -19.47
C LEU A 354 6.35 -26.04 -20.00
N ASP A 355 5.10 -26.41 -19.71
CA ASP A 355 3.92 -25.62 -20.02
C ASP A 355 2.94 -25.77 -18.86
N ALA A 356 2.62 -24.70 -18.17
CA ALA A 356 1.79 -24.72 -16.99
C ALA A 356 0.81 -23.54 -16.95
N THR A 357 -0.38 -23.81 -16.44
CA THR A 357 -1.42 -22.79 -16.22
C THR A 357 -1.70 -22.65 -14.74
N TYR A 358 -1.71 -21.40 -14.27
CA TYR A 358 -1.95 -21.03 -12.87
C TYR A 358 -3.25 -20.24 -12.76
N THR A 359 -3.98 -20.42 -11.67
CA THR A 359 -5.28 -19.75 -11.42
C THR A 359 -5.29 -19.12 -10.04
N LEU A 360 -5.63 -17.85 -9.96
CA LEU A 360 -5.73 -17.10 -8.71
C LEU A 360 -7.12 -16.46 -8.58
N PRO A 361 -7.76 -16.51 -7.40
CA PRO A 361 -9.08 -15.94 -7.17
C PRO A 361 -9.01 -14.43 -6.90
N PHE A 362 -10.19 -13.77 -6.90
CA PHE A 362 -10.34 -12.48 -6.23
C PHE A 362 -10.07 -12.61 -4.74
N LEU A 363 -9.50 -11.55 -4.12
CA LEU A 363 -9.28 -11.46 -2.68
C LEU A 363 -9.85 -10.14 -2.13
N ALA A 364 -10.39 -10.19 -0.92
CA ALA A 364 -10.77 -8.99 -0.18
C ALA A 364 -9.58 -8.43 0.61
N HIS A 365 -9.60 -7.12 0.87
CA HIS A 365 -8.61 -6.46 1.73
C HIS A 365 -8.83 -6.79 3.20
N ALA A 366 -10.08 -6.83 3.64
CA ALA A 366 -10.51 -7.19 4.99
C ALA A 366 -9.73 -6.48 6.12
N PRO A 367 -9.50 -5.14 6.07
CA PRO A 367 -8.86 -4.44 7.18
C PRO A 367 -9.66 -4.61 8.47
N MET A 368 -9.00 -4.66 9.63
CA MET A 368 -9.70 -4.91 10.90
C MET A 368 -10.68 -3.79 11.25
N GLU A 369 -10.31 -2.53 11.05
CA GLU A 369 -11.23 -1.40 11.08
C GLU A 369 -12.00 -1.35 9.76
N VAL A 370 -13.32 -1.57 9.85
CA VAL A 370 -14.22 -1.44 8.69
C VAL A 370 -14.22 -0.02 8.13
N LEU A 371 -14.63 0.14 6.88
CA LEU A 371 -14.72 1.46 6.25
C LEU A 371 -15.65 2.36 7.04
N ASN A 372 -15.17 3.54 7.36
CA ASN A 372 -15.94 4.57 8.07
C ASN A 372 -15.46 5.97 7.68
N CYS A 373 -16.29 6.97 7.88
CA CYS A 373 -15.95 8.37 7.66
C CYS A 373 -16.90 9.24 8.46
N THR A 374 -16.37 10.25 9.14
CA THR A 374 -17.15 11.26 9.85
C THR A 374 -17.10 12.58 9.08
N VAL A 375 -18.26 13.17 8.81
CA VAL A 375 -18.40 14.41 8.03
C VAL A 375 -19.25 15.41 8.78
N ASN A 376 -18.80 16.66 8.82
CA ASN A 376 -19.51 17.81 9.35
C ASN A 376 -19.52 18.95 8.31
N ILE A 377 -20.68 19.39 7.86
CA ILE A 377 -20.83 20.46 6.88
C ILE A 377 -21.53 21.64 7.57
N ALA A 378 -20.91 22.81 7.55
CA ALA A 378 -21.53 24.03 8.02
C ALA A 378 -22.33 24.69 6.88
N TYR A 379 -23.44 25.31 7.25
CA TYR A 379 -24.35 26.01 6.33
C TYR A 379 -24.61 27.44 6.82
N ASP A 380 -24.80 28.36 5.90
CA ASP A 380 -25.29 29.70 6.22
C ASP A 380 -26.81 29.74 6.40
N SER A 381 -27.35 30.91 6.68
CA SER A 381 -28.79 31.12 6.85
C SER A 381 -29.64 30.85 5.60
N THR A 382 -29.02 30.81 4.42
CA THR A 382 -29.69 30.48 3.14
C THR A 382 -29.71 28.96 2.89
N GLY A 383 -28.97 28.20 3.68
CA GLY A 383 -28.80 26.78 3.50
C GLY A 383 -27.70 26.39 2.52
N THR A 384 -26.82 27.34 2.15
CA THR A 384 -25.65 27.10 1.31
C THR A 384 -24.49 26.59 2.19
N ALA A 385 -23.77 25.55 1.73
CA ALA A 385 -22.60 25.03 2.42
C ALA A 385 -21.47 26.08 2.47
N THR A 386 -20.87 26.28 3.64
CA THR A 386 -19.79 27.29 3.85
C THR A 386 -18.46 26.67 4.19
N SER A 387 -18.46 25.46 4.81
CA SER A 387 -17.24 24.67 5.06
C SER A 387 -17.60 23.20 5.22
N CYS A 388 -16.60 22.34 5.01
CA CYS A 388 -16.73 20.89 5.22
C CYS A 388 -15.53 20.39 6.02
N GLU A 389 -15.78 19.67 7.10
CA GLU A 389 -14.77 19.09 7.96
C GLU A 389 -14.96 17.57 8.02
N ILE A 390 -13.89 16.81 7.73
CA ILE A 390 -13.93 15.36 7.52
C ILE A 390 -12.86 14.68 8.36
N TRP A 391 -13.23 13.62 9.07
CA TRP A 391 -12.32 12.69 9.73
C TRP A 391 -12.39 11.36 9.02
N ALA A 392 -11.29 10.97 8.38
CA ALA A 392 -11.25 9.75 7.56
C ALA A 392 -10.00 8.93 7.83
N PRO A 393 -10.14 7.62 8.08
CA PRO A 393 -9.02 6.68 8.06
C PRO A 393 -8.66 6.37 6.60
N THR A 394 -7.94 7.25 5.93
CA THR A 394 -7.63 7.22 4.50
C THR A 394 -6.13 7.13 4.21
N GLN A 395 -5.76 6.45 3.14
CA GLN A 395 -4.39 6.42 2.59
C GLN A 395 -4.14 7.58 1.61
N ALA A 396 -5.19 8.31 1.20
CA ALA A 396 -5.13 9.36 0.19
C ALA A 396 -5.83 10.65 0.65
N PRO A 397 -5.26 11.41 1.61
CA PRO A 397 -5.92 12.57 2.22
C PRO A 397 -6.38 13.63 1.20
N MET A 398 -5.55 13.91 0.18
CA MET A 398 -5.90 14.92 -0.84
C MET A 398 -7.02 14.46 -1.76
N TRP A 399 -7.23 13.15 -1.92
CA TRP A 399 -8.39 12.66 -2.69
C TRP A 399 -9.69 12.83 -1.91
N VAL A 400 -9.65 12.76 -0.59
CA VAL A 400 -10.81 13.11 0.26
C VAL A 400 -11.18 14.58 0.04
N VAL A 401 -10.19 15.48 0.00
CA VAL A 401 -10.43 16.91 -0.30
C VAL A 401 -11.07 17.07 -1.68
N ALA A 402 -10.54 16.39 -2.70
CA ALA A 402 -11.08 16.47 -4.07
C ALA A 402 -12.51 15.91 -4.15
N THR A 403 -12.78 14.77 -3.51
CA THR A 403 -14.12 14.17 -3.43
C THR A 403 -15.11 15.13 -2.76
N ALA A 404 -14.72 15.75 -1.65
CA ALA A 404 -15.56 16.69 -0.94
C ALA A 404 -15.83 17.95 -1.77
N ALA A 405 -14.82 18.49 -2.45
CA ALA A 405 -14.98 19.64 -3.34
C ALA A 405 -15.97 19.34 -4.47
N GLY A 406 -15.83 18.17 -5.12
CA GLY A 406 -16.72 17.74 -6.19
C GLY A 406 -18.18 17.55 -5.77
N LEU A 407 -18.43 17.09 -4.53
CA LEU A 407 -19.77 16.83 -4.02
C LEU A 407 -20.45 18.05 -3.42
N THR A 408 -19.70 18.87 -2.70
CA THR A 408 -20.25 20.02 -1.97
C THR A 408 -20.25 21.31 -2.77
N GLY A 409 -19.43 21.38 -3.84
CA GLY A 409 -19.16 22.61 -4.59
C GLY A 409 -18.25 23.60 -3.84
N LEU A 410 -17.71 23.22 -2.68
CA LEU A 410 -16.81 24.08 -1.91
C LEU A 410 -15.41 24.12 -2.53
N PRO A 411 -14.70 25.27 -2.47
CA PRO A 411 -13.30 25.30 -2.83
C PRO A 411 -12.47 24.51 -1.80
N ALA A 412 -11.35 23.93 -2.21
CA ALA A 412 -10.47 23.13 -1.34
C ALA A 412 -10.06 23.86 -0.04
N SER A 413 -9.90 25.17 -0.08
CA SER A 413 -9.58 26.02 1.09
C SER A 413 -10.67 26.05 2.18
N ARG A 414 -11.87 25.59 1.88
CA ARG A 414 -13.00 25.47 2.82
C ARG A 414 -13.26 24.03 3.26
N ILE A 415 -12.36 23.13 2.89
CA ILE A 415 -12.44 21.71 3.23
C ILE A 415 -11.25 21.37 4.13
N THR A 416 -11.53 20.84 5.32
CA THR A 416 -10.52 20.36 6.25
C THR A 416 -10.66 18.84 6.40
N VAL A 417 -9.57 18.11 6.15
CA VAL A 417 -9.53 16.65 6.30
C VAL A 417 -8.51 16.29 7.38
N HIS A 418 -9.00 15.65 8.43
CA HIS A 418 -8.22 15.06 9.50
C HIS A 418 -7.96 13.60 9.19
N THR A 419 -6.71 13.25 8.91
CA THR A 419 -6.28 11.86 8.79
C THR A 419 -6.18 11.26 10.18
N THR A 420 -6.98 10.23 10.48
CA THR A 420 -6.91 9.50 11.75
C THR A 420 -5.91 8.35 11.66
N PHE A 421 -5.58 7.67 12.78
CA PHE A 421 -4.99 6.34 12.69
C PHE A 421 -5.94 5.40 11.95
N LEU A 422 -5.35 4.47 11.17
CA LEU A 422 -6.10 3.45 10.44
C LEU A 422 -5.91 2.08 11.10
N GLY A 423 -7.01 1.39 11.35
CA GLY A 423 -7.00 -0.01 11.79
C GLY A 423 -6.77 -0.98 10.63
N GLY A 424 -5.68 -0.76 9.88
CA GLY A 424 -5.35 -1.42 8.63
C GLY A 424 -5.85 -0.64 7.40
N GLY A 425 -5.24 -0.88 6.26
CA GLY A 425 -5.62 -0.29 4.98
C GLY A 425 -5.45 -1.30 3.85
N LEU A 426 -4.21 -1.81 3.70
CA LEU A 426 -3.83 -2.88 2.75
C LEU A 426 -4.09 -2.51 1.27
N GLY A 427 -4.32 -1.21 1.00
CA GLY A 427 -4.71 -0.66 -0.29
C GLY A 427 -6.18 -0.19 -0.34
N ARG A 428 -7.09 -0.81 0.44
CA ARG A 428 -8.53 -0.48 0.40
C ARG A 428 -8.85 0.97 0.70
N LYS A 429 -8.13 1.57 1.63
CA LYS A 429 -8.40 2.93 2.11
C LYS A 429 -7.75 4.03 1.24
N ILE A 430 -7.24 3.67 0.06
CA ILE A 430 -6.94 4.62 -1.02
C ILE A 430 -8.25 5.09 -1.67
N GLU A 431 -9.23 4.21 -1.79
CA GLU A 431 -10.50 4.44 -2.47
C GLU A 431 -11.43 5.35 -1.66
N GLN A 432 -12.25 6.14 -2.35
CA GLN A 432 -13.08 7.19 -1.75
C GLN A 432 -14.60 6.92 -1.80
N ASP A 433 -15.01 5.72 -2.12
CA ASP A 433 -16.43 5.33 -2.25
C ASP A 433 -17.21 5.50 -0.94
N ASN A 434 -16.65 5.06 0.20
CA ASN A 434 -17.25 5.26 1.51
C ASN A 434 -17.26 6.74 1.95
N VAL A 435 -16.24 7.51 1.57
CA VAL A 435 -16.16 8.96 1.83
C VAL A 435 -17.24 9.69 1.05
N SER A 436 -17.40 9.36 -0.24
CA SER A 436 -18.46 9.90 -1.08
C SER A 436 -19.85 9.67 -0.49
N GLN A 437 -20.11 8.44 -0.01
CA GLN A 437 -21.38 8.11 0.65
C GLN A 437 -21.59 8.90 1.95
N ALA A 438 -20.54 9.03 2.78
CA ALA A 438 -20.62 9.79 4.03
C ALA A 438 -20.98 11.27 3.78
N ILE A 439 -20.39 11.88 2.76
CA ILE A 439 -20.68 13.26 2.35
C ILE A 439 -22.12 13.37 1.86
N GLN A 440 -22.59 12.46 1.00
CA GLN A 440 -23.98 12.44 0.53
C GLN A 440 -24.98 12.37 1.69
N VAL A 441 -24.70 11.53 2.69
CA VAL A 441 -25.57 11.40 3.89
C VAL A 441 -25.53 12.69 4.71
N ALA A 442 -24.36 13.28 4.96
CA ALA A 442 -24.21 14.51 5.73
C ALA A 442 -24.95 15.69 5.08
N MET A 443 -24.86 15.80 3.74
CA MET A 443 -25.61 16.80 2.95
C MET A 443 -27.12 16.63 3.11
N ALA A 444 -27.61 15.39 3.09
CA ALA A 444 -29.04 15.08 3.19
C ALA A 444 -29.63 15.37 4.58
N VAL A 445 -28.91 15.02 5.65
CA VAL A 445 -29.41 15.17 7.03
C VAL A 445 -29.03 16.49 7.69
N ARG A 446 -28.08 17.24 7.13
CA ARG A 446 -27.59 18.54 7.62
C ARG A 446 -27.15 18.52 9.10
N ARG A 447 -26.50 17.45 9.50
CA ARG A 447 -25.93 17.23 10.84
C ARG A 447 -24.59 16.54 10.70
N PRO A 448 -23.71 16.62 11.69
CA PRO A 448 -22.51 15.79 11.71
C PRO A 448 -22.91 14.30 11.65
N VAL A 449 -22.30 13.55 10.73
CA VAL A 449 -22.60 12.13 10.48
C VAL A 449 -21.35 11.29 10.55
N LYS A 450 -21.40 10.17 11.26
CA LYS A 450 -20.47 9.06 11.08
C LYS A 450 -21.15 7.96 10.26
N LEU A 451 -20.67 7.74 9.03
CA LEU A 451 -21.03 6.56 8.24
C LEU A 451 -20.09 5.42 8.61
N THR A 452 -20.64 4.23 8.83
CA THR A 452 -19.89 3.00 9.07
C THR A 452 -20.43 1.89 8.17
N TRP A 453 -19.57 1.24 7.41
CA TRP A 453 -19.93 0.01 6.73
C TRP A 453 -19.92 -1.12 7.76
N LEU A 454 -20.89 -2.02 7.70
CA LEU A 454 -20.82 -3.25 8.45
C LEU A 454 -19.82 -4.20 7.78
N ARG A 455 -19.29 -5.19 8.51
CA ARG A 455 -18.32 -6.12 7.93
C ARG A 455 -18.87 -6.84 6.70
N GLU A 456 -20.15 -7.14 6.68
CA GLU A 456 -20.81 -7.78 5.54
C GLU A 456 -20.85 -6.89 4.30
N GLU A 457 -20.96 -5.58 4.48
CA GLU A 457 -20.89 -4.61 3.40
C GLU A 457 -19.42 -4.40 2.94
N ASP A 458 -18.49 -4.32 3.89
CA ASP A 458 -17.07 -4.12 3.64
C ASP A 458 -16.44 -5.25 2.81
N LEU A 459 -16.76 -6.52 3.15
CA LEU A 459 -16.30 -7.68 2.38
C LEU A 459 -17.14 -7.95 1.11
N GLY A 460 -18.43 -7.63 1.15
CA GLY A 460 -19.35 -7.85 0.03
C GLY A 460 -19.19 -6.85 -1.12
N HIS A 461 -18.62 -5.67 -0.83
CA HIS A 461 -18.49 -4.55 -1.79
C HIS A 461 -17.08 -3.95 -1.76
N ASP A 462 -16.07 -4.79 -1.59
CA ASP A 462 -14.67 -4.38 -1.62
C ASP A 462 -14.22 -4.00 -3.05
N GLN A 463 -13.05 -3.37 -3.15
CA GLN A 463 -12.29 -3.20 -4.38
C GLN A 463 -11.26 -4.34 -4.44
N TYR A 464 -11.66 -5.50 -4.95
CA TYR A 464 -10.93 -6.76 -4.78
C TYR A 464 -9.56 -6.77 -5.46
N ARG A 465 -8.61 -7.56 -4.92
CA ARG A 465 -7.46 -7.98 -5.73
C ARG A 465 -7.98 -8.74 -6.94
N PRO A 466 -7.54 -8.42 -8.17
CA PRO A 466 -7.98 -9.10 -9.39
C PRO A 466 -7.77 -10.62 -9.32
N MET A 467 -8.67 -11.37 -9.93
CA MET A 467 -8.42 -12.76 -10.32
C MET A 467 -7.45 -12.80 -11.49
N ALA A 468 -6.73 -13.90 -11.66
CA ALA A 468 -5.87 -14.10 -12.81
C ALA A 468 -5.87 -15.56 -13.31
N LEU A 469 -5.74 -15.72 -14.61
CA LEU A 469 -5.37 -16.95 -15.27
C LEU A 469 -4.04 -16.70 -15.97
N ILE A 470 -3.02 -17.51 -15.67
CA ILE A 470 -1.65 -17.27 -16.11
C ILE A 470 -1.16 -18.54 -16.81
N ARG A 471 -0.54 -18.41 -17.98
CA ARG A 471 0.17 -19.50 -18.66
C ARG A 471 1.64 -19.15 -18.74
N VAL A 472 2.49 -20.09 -18.34
CA VAL A 472 3.95 -19.98 -18.45
C VAL A 472 4.45 -21.18 -19.24
N LYS A 473 5.20 -20.90 -20.33
CA LYS A 473 6.00 -21.91 -21.02
C LYS A 473 7.49 -21.58 -20.80
N ALA A 474 8.31 -22.56 -20.53
CA ALA A 474 9.72 -22.37 -20.31
C ALA A 474 10.55 -23.52 -20.93
N GLY A 475 11.71 -23.17 -21.47
CA GLY A 475 12.64 -24.13 -22.11
C GLY A 475 14.02 -24.08 -21.49
N LEU A 476 14.64 -25.27 -21.27
CA LEU A 476 16.04 -25.39 -20.86
C LEU A 476 16.91 -25.86 -22.01
N ASP A 477 18.07 -25.21 -22.19
CA ASP A 477 19.11 -25.66 -23.13
C ASP A 477 19.88 -26.87 -22.59
N VAL A 478 20.86 -27.35 -23.39
CA VAL A 478 21.75 -28.47 -23.01
C VAL A 478 22.58 -28.17 -21.76
N ASN A 479 22.85 -26.90 -21.48
CA ASN A 479 23.65 -26.43 -20.35
C ASN A 479 22.75 -26.12 -19.12
N LYS A 480 21.44 -26.40 -19.20
CA LYS A 480 20.45 -26.14 -18.16
C LYS A 480 20.26 -24.63 -17.87
N ASN A 481 20.48 -23.76 -18.87
CA ASN A 481 20.09 -22.35 -18.82
C ASN A 481 18.66 -22.22 -19.33
N ILE A 482 17.98 -21.15 -18.94
CA ILE A 482 16.68 -20.81 -19.49
C ILE A 482 16.88 -20.27 -20.92
N ALA A 483 16.50 -21.07 -21.91
CA ALA A 483 16.65 -20.73 -23.33
C ALA A 483 15.48 -19.91 -23.87
N ALA A 484 14.29 -20.21 -23.34
CA ALA A 484 13.06 -19.56 -23.75
C ALA A 484 12.07 -19.43 -22.58
N TRP A 485 11.31 -18.30 -22.58
CA TRP A 485 10.31 -18.01 -21.58
C TRP A 485 9.13 -17.29 -22.21
N PHE A 486 7.96 -17.86 -22.09
CA PHE A 486 6.68 -17.26 -22.48
C PHE A 486 5.82 -17.09 -21.25
N TYR A 487 5.31 -15.90 -21.04
CA TYR A 487 4.41 -15.59 -19.96
C TYR A 487 3.20 -14.82 -20.49
N ARG A 488 1.99 -15.33 -20.24
CA ARG A 488 0.74 -14.64 -20.58
C ARG A 488 -0.18 -14.62 -19.36
N THR A 489 -0.62 -13.43 -18.95
CA THR A 489 -1.61 -13.26 -17.89
C THR A 489 -2.91 -12.71 -18.46
N VAL A 490 -4.04 -13.27 -18.04
CA VAL A 490 -5.39 -12.80 -18.32
C VAL A 490 -5.99 -12.33 -17.00
N THR A 491 -6.12 -11.02 -16.84
CA THR A 491 -6.57 -10.40 -15.59
C THR A 491 -7.26 -9.05 -15.86
N PRO A 492 -8.23 -8.63 -15.02
CA PRO A 492 -8.82 -7.30 -15.15
C PRO A 492 -7.79 -6.19 -14.87
N SER A 493 -7.98 -5.03 -15.49
CA SER A 493 -7.13 -3.85 -15.33
C SER A 493 -7.58 -2.98 -14.17
N ILE A 494 -6.66 -2.73 -13.23
CA ILE A 494 -6.87 -1.76 -12.15
C ILE A 494 -6.83 -0.33 -12.70
N LEU A 495 -5.87 -0.03 -13.58
CA LEU A 495 -5.68 1.32 -14.11
C LEU A 495 -6.82 1.73 -15.05
N ASP A 496 -7.31 0.80 -15.89
CA ASP A 496 -8.42 1.07 -16.79
C ASP A 496 -9.72 1.40 -16.03
N GLN A 497 -10.05 0.64 -15.00
CA GLN A 497 -11.25 0.94 -14.17
C GLN A 497 -11.21 2.32 -13.51
N ARG A 498 -10.03 2.93 -13.40
CA ARG A 498 -9.83 4.27 -12.85
C ARG A 498 -9.67 5.35 -13.91
N GLY A 499 -9.68 4.97 -15.19
CA GLY A 499 -9.38 5.88 -16.29
C GLY A 499 -7.93 6.41 -16.25
N TRP A 500 -7.00 5.64 -15.72
CA TRP A 500 -5.58 5.99 -15.63
C TRP A 500 -4.72 5.28 -16.67
N LEU A 501 -5.29 4.35 -17.42
CA LEU A 501 -4.57 3.68 -18.51
C LEU A 501 -4.46 4.65 -19.68
N TRP A 502 -3.26 5.16 -19.93
CA TRP A 502 -3.00 6.12 -21.00
C TRP A 502 -1.72 5.79 -21.77
N PRO A 503 -1.74 5.80 -23.11
CA PRO A 503 -2.93 5.89 -23.95
C PRO A 503 -3.87 4.70 -23.77
N ALA A 504 -5.15 4.87 -24.13
CA ALA A 504 -6.11 3.76 -24.08
C ALA A 504 -5.60 2.57 -24.90
N GLY A 505 -5.70 1.36 -24.35
CA GLY A 505 -5.18 0.13 -24.99
C GLY A 505 -3.68 -0.12 -24.77
N SER A 506 -2.99 0.67 -23.93
CA SER A 506 -1.64 0.32 -23.46
C SER A 506 -1.68 -0.82 -22.43
N VAL A 507 -0.52 -1.39 -22.12
CA VAL A 507 -0.39 -2.41 -21.06
C VAL A 507 -0.67 -1.78 -19.69
N ASP A 508 -1.50 -2.44 -18.88
CA ASP A 508 -1.60 -2.13 -17.46
C ASP A 508 -0.38 -2.69 -16.74
N SER A 509 0.52 -1.80 -16.27
CA SER A 509 1.71 -2.19 -15.51
C SER A 509 1.35 -2.97 -14.24
N GLU A 510 0.26 -2.61 -13.57
CA GLU A 510 -0.20 -3.28 -12.34
C GLU A 510 -0.62 -4.74 -12.58
N ALA A 511 -0.99 -5.08 -13.83
CA ALA A 511 -1.33 -6.45 -14.23
C ALA A 511 -0.10 -7.33 -14.50
N THR A 512 1.06 -6.74 -14.82
CA THR A 512 2.28 -7.47 -15.21
C THR A 512 3.41 -7.41 -14.17
N GLU A 513 3.25 -6.61 -13.13
CA GLU A 513 4.19 -6.54 -12.00
C GLU A 513 4.54 -7.92 -11.43
N GLY A 514 5.84 -8.16 -11.21
CA GLY A 514 6.34 -9.45 -10.74
C GLY A 514 6.43 -10.53 -11.83
N ALA A 515 6.10 -10.20 -13.09
CA ALA A 515 6.36 -11.02 -14.27
C ALA A 515 7.34 -10.35 -15.22
N THR A 516 7.44 -9.03 -15.21
CA THR A 516 8.43 -8.21 -15.92
C THR A 516 9.64 -7.90 -15.03
N ASP A 517 10.75 -7.52 -15.63
CA ASP A 517 11.99 -7.12 -14.93
C ASP A 517 12.51 -8.18 -13.95
N LEU A 518 12.39 -9.46 -14.33
CA LEU A 518 12.80 -10.57 -13.48
C LEU A 518 14.33 -10.63 -13.32
N PRO A 519 14.86 -11.03 -12.14
CA PRO A 519 16.31 -11.09 -11.90
C PRO A 519 17.01 -12.23 -12.65
N TYR A 520 16.29 -12.98 -13.47
CA TYR A 520 16.74 -14.18 -14.16
C TYR A 520 17.16 -13.91 -15.60
N ALA A 521 18.20 -14.60 -16.06
CA ALA A 521 18.58 -14.64 -17.47
C ALA A 521 17.62 -15.56 -18.25
N LEU A 522 16.56 -15.00 -18.82
CA LEU A 522 15.45 -15.76 -19.42
C LEU A 522 15.68 -16.22 -20.86
N GLY A 523 16.80 -15.85 -21.51
CA GLY A 523 17.01 -16.11 -22.94
C GLY A 523 15.99 -15.37 -23.81
N THR A 524 15.45 -16.04 -24.84
CA THR A 524 14.38 -15.47 -25.67
C THR A 524 13.08 -15.48 -24.87
N HIS A 525 12.52 -14.29 -24.58
CA HIS A 525 11.36 -14.20 -23.70
C HIS A 525 10.31 -13.19 -24.17
N VAL A 526 9.09 -13.40 -23.70
CA VAL A 526 7.97 -12.47 -23.84
C VAL A 526 7.07 -12.54 -22.63
N VAL A 527 6.62 -11.38 -22.19
CA VAL A 527 5.55 -11.22 -21.19
C VAL A 527 4.38 -10.50 -21.83
N GLU A 528 3.21 -11.08 -21.75
CA GLU A 528 1.98 -10.58 -22.35
C GLU A 528 0.85 -10.45 -21.34
N TRP A 529 0.03 -9.43 -21.54
CA TRP A 529 -1.21 -9.24 -20.82
C TRP A 529 -2.41 -9.23 -21.76
N VAL A 530 -3.49 -9.89 -21.34
CA VAL A 530 -4.78 -9.87 -22.02
C VAL A 530 -5.81 -9.31 -21.04
N PRO A 531 -6.43 -8.16 -21.34
CA PRO A 531 -7.43 -7.58 -20.45
C PRO A 531 -8.68 -8.46 -20.33
N LEU A 532 -9.12 -8.72 -19.10
CA LEU A 532 -10.35 -9.44 -18.79
C LEU A 532 -11.44 -8.45 -18.36
N PRO A 533 -12.48 -8.21 -19.17
CA PRO A 533 -13.64 -7.45 -18.72
C PRO A 533 -14.36 -8.22 -17.60
N SER A 534 -14.42 -7.68 -16.40
CA SER A 534 -14.95 -8.42 -15.25
C SER A 534 -16.26 -7.88 -14.69
N GLY A 535 -16.51 -6.57 -14.77
CA GLY A 535 -17.63 -5.93 -14.08
C GLY A 535 -17.53 -5.99 -12.54
N VAL A 536 -16.41 -6.49 -12.00
CA VAL A 536 -16.10 -6.56 -10.57
C VAL A 536 -15.26 -5.34 -10.20
N PRO A 537 -15.59 -4.60 -9.13
CA PRO A 537 -14.71 -3.56 -8.60
C PRO A 537 -13.39 -4.17 -8.11
N ILE A 538 -12.27 -3.63 -8.57
CA ILE A 538 -10.93 -4.13 -8.23
C ILE A 538 -10.03 -3.00 -7.77
N GLY A 539 -9.01 -3.32 -6.93
CA GLY A 539 -8.15 -2.32 -6.33
C GLY A 539 -6.74 -2.82 -5.99
N PHE A 540 -5.98 -1.92 -5.37
CA PHE A 540 -4.58 -2.12 -5.00
C PHE A 540 -4.45 -2.96 -3.72
N TRP A 541 -4.63 -4.26 -3.83
CA TRP A 541 -4.37 -5.16 -2.72
C TRP A 541 -2.84 -5.26 -2.46
N ARG A 542 -2.39 -5.34 -1.22
CA ARG A 542 -0.98 -5.33 -0.79
C ARG A 542 -0.09 -6.14 -1.73
N SER A 543 0.87 -5.50 -2.39
CA SER A 543 1.78 -5.98 -3.44
C SER A 543 1.18 -6.13 -4.84
N VAL A 544 -0.03 -5.67 -5.06
CA VAL A 544 -0.69 -5.52 -6.37
C VAL A 544 -0.44 -6.71 -7.32
N GLY A 545 0.08 -6.47 -8.53
CA GLY A 545 0.37 -7.51 -9.52
C GLY A 545 1.43 -8.52 -9.09
N ALA A 546 2.44 -8.08 -8.31
CA ALA A 546 3.44 -9.01 -7.79
C ALA A 546 2.83 -10.08 -6.87
N SER A 547 1.74 -9.78 -6.12
CA SER A 547 1.00 -10.77 -5.32
C SER A 547 0.30 -11.84 -6.15
N ILE A 548 0.21 -11.62 -7.46
CA ILE A 548 -0.41 -12.52 -8.44
C ILE A 548 0.67 -13.26 -9.21
N ASN A 549 1.56 -12.52 -9.87
CA ASN A 549 2.44 -13.04 -10.90
C ASN A 549 3.65 -13.82 -10.34
N THR A 550 4.20 -13.39 -9.18
CA THR A 550 5.32 -14.09 -8.54
C THR A 550 4.99 -15.55 -8.22
N PHE A 551 3.73 -15.87 -7.93
CA PHE A 551 3.30 -17.24 -7.70
C PHE A 551 3.59 -18.14 -8.91
N ALA A 552 3.24 -17.70 -10.10
CA ALA A 552 3.47 -18.46 -11.33
C ALA A 552 4.95 -18.50 -11.72
N VAL A 553 5.64 -17.36 -11.61
CA VAL A 553 7.08 -17.23 -11.94
C VAL A 553 7.91 -18.17 -11.07
N GLU A 554 7.84 -18.03 -9.77
CA GLU A 554 8.69 -18.77 -8.83
C GLU A 554 8.33 -20.24 -8.72
N SER A 555 7.07 -20.61 -8.99
CA SER A 555 6.67 -22.01 -9.14
C SER A 555 7.28 -22.62 -10.39
N MET A 556 7.29 -21.91 -11.53
CA MET A 556 7.92 -22.40 -12.78
C MET A 556 9.43 -22.52 -12.63
N ILE A 557 10.11 -21.54 -12.02
CA ILE A 557 11.57 -21.59 -11.76
C ILE A 557 11.92 -22.83 -10.91
N ASP A 558 11.10 -23.16 -9.93
CA ASP A 558 11.28 -24.36 -9.11
C ASP A 558 11.03 -25.67 -9.88
N GLU A 559 10.04 -25.69 -10.78
CA GLU A 559 9.81 -26.83 -11.66
C GLU A 559 10.98 -27.03 -12.63
N MET A 560 11.54 -25.95 -13.16
CA MET A 560 12.74 -26.01 -14.02
C MET A 560 13.96 -26.54 -13.26
N ALA A 561 14.15 -26.16 -12.00
CA ALA A 561 15.21 -26.71 -11.15
C ALA A 561 15.10 -28.23 -11.03
N LEU A 562 13.88 -28.75 -10.81
CA LEU A 562 13.61 -30.19 -10.74
C LEU A 562 13.92 -30.90 -12.05
N GLN A 563 13.50 -30.33 -13.20
CA GLN A 563 13.76 -30.90 -14.52
C GLN A 563 15.26 -30.84 -14.88
N ALA A 564 15.96 -29.79 -14.46
CA ALA A 564 17.40 -29.68 -14.58
C ALA A 564 18.15 -30.68 -13.67
N LYS A 565 17.46 -31.35 -12.73
CA LYS A 565 18.05 -32.18 -11.67
C LYS A 565 19.09 -31.40 -10.86
N LEU A 566 18.74 -30.17 -10.51
CA LEU A 566 19.54 -29.29 -9.66
C LEU A 566 18.76 -28.98 -8.37
N ASP A 567 19.52 -28.71 -7.32
CA ASP A 567 18.92 -28.14 -6.11
C ASP A 567 18.27 -26.79 -6.45
N PRO A 568 17.14 -26.41 -5.85
CA PRO A 568 16.46 -25.14 -6.10
C PRO A 568 17.32 -23.90 -5.96
N PHE A 569 18.24 -23.88 -4.98
CA PHE A 569 19.16 -22.76 -4.84
C PHE A 569 20.26 -22.81 -5.90
N ASP A 570 20.84 -23.99 -6.18
CA ASP A 570 21.88 -24.13 -7.20
C ASP A 570 21.38 -23.73 -8.60
N PHE A 571 20.12 -24.06 -8.90
CA PHE A 571 19.49 -23.60 -10.16
C PHE A 571 19.31 -22.08 -10.16
N ARG A 572 18.78 -21.49 -9.08
CA ARG A 572 18.62 -20.04 -8.98
C ARG A 572 19.98 -19.31 -9.07
N TYR A 573 21.03 -19.82 -8.40
CA TYR A 573 22.38 -19.25 -8.54
C TYR A 573 22.89 -19.25 -9.98
N LYS A 574 22.54 -20.29 -10.73
CA LYS A 574 22.97 -20.45 -12.12
C LYS A 574 22.26 -19.46 -13.06
N VAL A 575 20.98 -19.21 -12.86
CA VAL A 575 20.15 -18.43 -13.78
C VAL A 575 19.94 -16.97 -13.35
N THR A 576 20.32 -16.59 -12.14
CA THR A 576 20.21 -15.21 -11.66
C THR A 576 21.36 -14.36 -12.17
N ALA A 577 21.04 -13.24 -12.82
CA ALA A 577 22.01 -12.28 -13.33
C ALA A 577 22.32 -11.15 -12.35
N ASP A 578 21.35 -10.80 -11.48
CA ASP A 578 21.47 -9.69 -10.52
C ASP A 578 22.30 -10.06 -9.29
N PRO A 579 23.41 -9.31 -9.00
CA PRO A 579 24.27 -9.57 -7.85
C PRO A 579 23.60 -9.39 -6.49
N ARG A 580 22.61 -8.47 -6.36
CA ARG A 580 21.87 -8.26 -5.10
C ARG A 580 20.99 -9.46 -4.81
N THR A 581 20.24 -9.93 -5.80
CA THR A 581 19.42 -11.13 -5.67
C THR A 581 20.26 -12.36 -5.34
N LEU A 582 21.45 -12.51 -5.97
CA LEU A 582 22.39 -13.59 -5.61
C LEU A 582 22.85 -13.51 -4.15
N ALA A 583 23.11 -12.31 -3.63
CA ALA A 583 23.52 -12.13 -2.23
C ALA A 583 22.38 -12.51 -1.28
N VAL A 584 21.14 -12.11 -1.58
CA VAL A 584 19.95 -12.48 -0.80
C VAL A 584 19.71 -13.99 -0.82
N LEU A 585 19.80 -14.64 -2.00
CA LEU A 585 19.67 -16.11 -2.13
C LEU A 585 20.72 -16.87 -1.33
N ARG A 586 22.00 -16.47 -1.41
CA ARG A 586 23.10 -17.10 -0.65
C ARG A 586 22.90 -16.96 0.86
N ALA A 587 22.43 -15.78 1.28
CA ALA A 587 22.11 -15.57 2.68
C ALA A 587 20.89 -16.40 3.12
N ALA A 588 19.88 -16.59 2.28
CA ALA A 588 18.69 -17.41 2.56
C ALA A 588 19.03 -18.91 2.67
N ASP A 589 19.85 -19.46 1.75
CA ASP A 589 20.35 -20.83 1.81
C ASP A 589 21.05 -21.11 3.17
N SER A 590 21.97 -20.22 3.54
CA SER A 590 22.72 -20.35 4.81
C SER A 590 21.81 -20.15 6.03
N PHE A 591 20.99 -19.11 6.06
CA PHE A 591 20.20 -18.72 7.23
C PHE A 591 19.07 -19.73 7.52
N SER A 592 18.43 -20.28 6.50
CA SER A 592 17.38 -21.31 6.65
C SER A 592 17.93 -22.66 7.11
N SER A 593 19.23 -22.90 6.96
CA SER A 593 19.83 -24.22 7.05
C SER A 593 19.27 -25.21 5.99
N TRP A 594 19.02 -24.74 4.79
CA TRP A 594 18.46 -25.51 3.67
C TRP A 594 19.16 -26.84 3.43
N ARG A 595 20.49 -26.87 3.55
CA ARG A 595 21.33 -28.06 3.29
C ARG A 595 21.25 -29.13 4.39
N LYS A 596 20.58 -28.83 5.53
CA LYS A 596 20.39 -29.81 6.61
C LYS A 596 19.18 -30.69 6.36
N ALA A 597 19.29 -31.96 6.75
CA ALA A 597 18.18 -32.91 6.69
C ALA A 597 17.01 -32.43 7.57
N LEU A 598 15.81 -32.55 7.04
CA LEU A 598 14.57 -32.31 7.76
C LEU A 598 14.05 -33.55 8.46
N PRO A 599 13.18 -33.40 9.47
CA PRO A 599 12.42 -34.51 10.02
C PRO A 599 11.64 -35.26 8.92
N PRO A 600 11.41 -36.56 9.08
CA PRO A 600 10.58 -37.33 8.14
C PRO A 600 9.20 -36.71 7.95
N GLY A 601 8.74 -36.61 6.71
CA GLY A 601 7.46 -35.99 6.36
C GLY A 601 7.45 -34.47 6.28
N HIS A 602 8.61 -33.83 6.47
CA HIS A 602 8.80 -32.39 6.24
C HIS A 602 9.44 -32.10 4.87
N ALA A 603 9.21 -30.91 4.35
CA ALA A 603 9.82 -30.45 3.12
C ALA A 603 10.11 -28.94 3.17
N TRP A 604 11.15 -28.54 2.41
CA TRP A 604 11.50 -27.16 2.16
C TRP A 604 10.96 -26.63 0.82
N GLY A 605 10.62 -25.35 0.77
CA GLY A 605 10.41 -24.61 -0.46
C GLY A 605 11.03 -23.23 -0.36
N VAL A 606 11.50 -22.72 -1.49
CA VAL A 606 12.12 -21.39 -1.61
C VAL A 606 11.49 -20.61 -2.73
N ALA A 607 11.37 -19.29 -2.52
CA ALA A 607 11.04 -18.31 -3.55
C ALA A 607 11.74 -16.99 -3.25
N VAL A 608 11.95 -16.17 -4.28
CA VAL A 608 12.52 -14.83 -4.19
C VAL A 608 11.70 -13.87 -5.03
N ALA A 609 11.56 -12.64 -4.56
CA ALA A 609 10.93 -11.57 -5.31
C ALA A 609 11.68 -10.27 -5.12
N GLU A 610 11.76 -9.47 -6.17
CA GLU A 610 12.12 -8.06 -6.11
C GLU A 610 10.85 -7.23 -6.26
N TRP A 611 10.62 -6.31 -5.33
CA TRP A 611 9.47 -5.43 -5.37
C TRP A 611 9.75 -4.11 -4.66
N PHE A 612 9.44 -2.98 -5.32
CA PHE A 612 9.76 -1.65 -4.80
C PHE A 612 11.24 -1.47 -4.44
N ASP A 613 12.16 -1.95 -5.29
CA ASP A 613 13.63 -1.97 -5.12
C ASP A 613 14.09 -2.77 -3.87
N THR A 614 13.22 -3.57 -3.25
CA THR A 614 13.54 -4.46 -2.14
C THR A 614 13.50 -5.91 -2.62
N ILE A 615 14.52 -6.67 -2.25
CA ILE A 615 14.64 -8.09 -2.60
C ILE A 615 14.36 -8.92 -1.35
N VAL A 616 13.42 -9.86 -1.44
CA VAL A 616 13.03 -10.77 -0.35
C VAL A 616 13.11 -12.21 -0.83
N ALA A 617 13.86 -13.04 -0.12
CA ALA A 617 13.81 -14.49 -0.28
C ALA A 617 13.20 -15.16 0.96
N GLU A 618 12.30 -16.11 0.73
CA GLU A 618 11.62 -16.86 1.78
C GLU A 618 11.82 -18.35 1.60
N VAL A 619 12.22 -18.99 2.68
CA VAL A 619 12.40 -20.45 2.77
C VAL A 619 11.42 -20.98 3.79
N VAL A 620 10.54 -21.85 3.36
CA VAL A 620 9.41 -22.35 4.16
C VAL A 620 9.58 -23.82 4.46
N GLU A 621 9.42 -24.22 5.72
CA GLU A 621 9.34 -25.60 6.17
C GLU A 621 7.89 -26.01 6.42
N VAL A 622 7.45 -27.07 5.75
CA VAL A 622 6.08 -27.57 5.88
C VAL A 622 6.02 -29.07 6.17
N SER A 623 4.91 -29.50 6.76
CA SER A 623 4.52 -30.92 6.82
C SER A 623 3.01 -31.08 6.56
N LYS A 624 2.59 -32.31 6.29
CA LYS A 624 1.18 -32.65 6.05
C LYS A 624 0.71 -33.64 7.12
N PRO A 625 0.28 -33.16 8.31
CA PRO A 625 -0.07 -34.01 9.44
C PRO A 625 -1.34 -34.85 9.20
N ALA A 626 -2.25 -34.42 8.30
CA ALA A 626 -3.45 -35.14 7.90
C ALA A 626 -3.83 -34.79 6.47
N ALA A 627 -4.71 -35.61 5.85
CA ALA A 627 -5.28 -35.28 4.54
C ALA A 627 -6.02 -33.92 4.59
N GLY A 628 -5.78 -33.09 3.58
CA GLY A 628 -6.41 -31.76 3.48
C GLY A 628 -5.89 -30.72 4.46
N SER A 629 -4.75 -30.96 5.13
CA SER A 629 -4.09 -29.98 6.01
C SER A 629 -2.65 -29.72 5.59
N LEU A 630 -2.13 -28.55 5.96
CA LEU A 630 -0.74 -28.15 5.82
C LEU A 630 -0.30 -27.44 7.10
N ARG A 631 0.77 -27.91 7.71
CA ARG A 631 1.41 -27.21 8.82
C ARG A 631 2.64 -26.49 8.30
N VAL A 632 2.65 -25.18 8.45
CA VAL A 632 3.84 -24.35 8.26
C VAL A 632 4.56 -24.25 9.59
N HIS A 633 5.82 -24.73 9.66
CA HIS A 633 6.59 -24.76 10.90
C HIS A 633 7.40 -23.50 11.08
N ARG A 634 8.14 -23.12 10.05
CA ARG A 634 8.97 -21.93 10.06
C ARG A 634 9.11 -21.30 8.68
N VAL A 635 9.41 -20.01 8.70
CA VAL A 635 9.77 -19.23 7.53
C VAL A 635 11.08 -18.50 7.85
N ALA A 636 12.13 -18.76 7.08
CA ALA A 636 13.36 -17.97 7.10
C ALA A 636 13.27 -16.94 5.98
N CYS A 637 13.17 -15.67 6.35
CA CYS A 637 13.06 -14.53 5.45
C CYS A 637 14.38 -13.76 5.44
N VAL A 638 14.92 -13.50 4.25
CA VAL A 638 16.10 -12.63 4.08
C VAL A 638 15.71 -11.46 3.19
N VAL A 639 16.06 -10.25 3.64
CA VAL A 639 15.68 -9.01 2.95
C VAL A 639 16.89 -8.09 2.74
N ASP A 640 17.02 -7.53 1.52
CA ASP A 640 17.83 -6.37 1.18
C ASP A 640 16.90 -5.21 0.81
N CYS A 641 16.81 -4.23 1.70
CA CYS A 641 15.98 -3.03 1.53
C CYS A 641 16.81 -1.73 1.46
N GLY A 642 18.07 -1.83 1.10
CA GLY A 642 18.97 -0.67 1.11
C GLY A 642 19.30 -0.21 2.54
N THR A 643 19.45 1.10 2.73
CA THR A 643 19.70 1.71 4.04
C THR A 643 18.52 1.50 4.97
N VAL A 644 18.76 0.77 6.06
CA VAL A 644 17.76 0.49 7.09
C VAL A 644 17.54 1.72 7.96
N ILE A 645 16.31 2.17 8.11
CA ILE A 645 15.98 3.26 9.02
C ILE A 645 15.77 2.70 10.45
N ASN A 646 14.82 1.76 10.57
CA ASN A 646 14.52 1.09 11.84
C ASN A 646 14.43 -0.42 11.62
N PRO A 647 15.35 -1.22 12.14
CA PRO A 647 15.38 -2.67 11.91
C PRO A 647 14.15 -3.38 12.48
N ASP A 648 13.61 -2.96 13.63
CA ASP A 648 12.42 -3.58 14.22
C ASP A 648 11.19 -3.38 13.32
N SER A 649 11.09 -2.20 12.66
CA SER A 649 10.02 -1.95 11.71
C SER A 649 10.17 -2.79 10.43
N VAL A 650 11.38 -3.01 9.95
CA VAL A 650 11.65 -3.92 8.81
C VAL A 650 11.21 -5.34 9.19
N GLU A 651 11.65 -5.86 10.33
CA GLU A 651 11.27 -7.19 10.80
C GLU A 651 9.74 -7.34 10.91
N ALA A 652 9.06 -6.36 11.52
CA ALA A 652 7.61 -6.37 11.68
C ALA A 652 6.88 -6.37 10.33
N GLN A 653 7.38 -5.64 9.30
CA GLN A 653 6.79 -5.64 7.97
C GLN A 653 6.99 -6.97 7.24
N MET A 654 8.16 -7.61 7.39
CA MET A 654 8.39 -8.96 6.84
C MET A 654 7.46 -9.98 7.50
N GLN A 655 7.38 -10.03 8.83
CA GLN A 655 6.47 -10.91 9.56
C GLN A 655 5.00 -10.71 9.18
N GLY A 656 4.56 -9.44 9.12
CA GLY A 656 3.19 -9.09 8.74
C GLY A 656 2.86 -9.40 7.28
N GLY A 657 3.81 -9.21 6.35
CA GLY A 657 3.67 -9.56 4.93
C GLY A 657 3.52 -11.08 4.73
N ILE A 658 4.38 -11.86 5.37
CA ILE A 658 4.34 -13.33 5.35
C ILE A 658 3.00 -13.85 5.91
N ALA A 659 2.55 -13.34 7.06
CA ALA A 659 1.27 -13.74 7.66
C ALA A 659 0.08 -13.46 6.74
N HIS A 660 0.08 -12.27 6.10
CA HIS A 660 -0.98 -11.86 5.17
C HIS A 660 -0.98 -12.71 3.90
N GLY A 661 0.17 -12.85 3.24
CA GLY A 661 0.33 -13.66 2.03
C GLY A 661 0.06 -15.15 2.26
N MET A 662 0.50 -15.70 3.40
CA MET A 662 0.21 -17.07 3.80
C MET A 662 -1.30 -17.31 3.97
N SER A 663 -2.01 -16.39 4.62
CA SER A 663 -3.47 -16.47 4.78
C SER A 663 -4.17 -16.47 3.42
N ALA A 664 -3.75 -15.60 2.51
CA ALA A 664 -4.26 -15.51 1.15
C ALA A 664 -3.99 -16.80 0.36
N ALA A 665 -2.75 -17.32 0.41
CA ALA A 665 -2.37 -18.53 -0.31
C ALA A 665 -3.12 -19.78 0.17
N LEU A 666 -3.28 -19.93 1.47
CA LEU A 666 -3.88 -21.15 2.03
C LEU A 666 -5.40 -21.16 1.94
N TRP A 667 -6.09 -20.03 2.15
CA TRP A 667 -7.55 -19.99 2.31
C TRP A 667 -8.27 -18.83 1.63
N GLY A 668 -7.53 -17.75 1.26
CA GLY A 668 -8.13 -16.53 0.76
C GLY A 668 -8.86 -16.73 -0.57
N GLN A 669 -10.16 -16.48 -0.59
CA GLN A 669 -10.96 -16.57 -1.80
C GLN A 669 -12.23 -15.71 -1.69
N ILE A 670 -12.52 -14.93 -2.72
CA ILE A 670 -13.83 -14.33 -2.97
C ILE A 670 -14.45 -15.01 -4.19
N THR A 671 -15.64 -15.55 -4.00
CA THR A 671 -16.47 -16.13 -5.07
C THR A 671 -17.74 -15.33 -5.25
N ILE A 672 -18.11 -15.13 -6.50
CA ILE A 672 -19.28 -14.36 -6.92
C ILE A 672 -20.19 -15.33 -7.67
N ALA A 673 -21.44 -15.41 -7.25
CA ALA A 673 -22.47 -16.20 -7.92
C ALA A 673 -23.66 -15.30 -8.22
N ASN A 674 -24.05 -15.21 -9.48
CA ASN A 674 -25.15 -14.37 -9.95
C ASN A 674 -25.02 -12.90 -9.47
N GLY A 675 -23.82 -12.38 -9.48
CA GLY A 675 -23.51 -11.00 -9.06
C GLY A 675 -23.41 -10.79 -7.55
N VAL A 676 -23.57 -11.84 -6.72
CA VAL A 676 -23.54 -11.76 -5.26
C VAL A 676 -22.27 -12.42 -4.71
N VAL A 677 -21.59 -11.73 -3.79
CA VAL A 677 -20.41 -12.24 -3.10
C VAL A 677 -20.81 -13.25 -2.02
N SER A 678 -20.12 -14.39 -2.00
CA SER A 678 -20.41 -15.46 -1.04
C SER A 678 -19.76 -15.25 0.32
N GLN A 679 -18.53 -14.68 0.36
CA GLN A 679 -17.73 -14.46 1.56
C GLN A 679 -17.94 -13.04 2.08
N THR A 680 -18.88 -12.87 2.99
CA THR A 680 -19.24 -11.54 3.51
C THR A 680 -18.77 -11.30 4.95
N ASN A 681 -18.17 -12.30 5.63
CA ASN A 681 -17.61 -12.12 6.98
C ASN A 681 -16.52 -13.16 7.24
N PHE A 682 -15.74 -13.01 8.30
CA PHE A 682 -14.60 -13.87 8.64
C PHE A 682 -14.95 -15.34 8.89
N ASN A 683 -16.21 -15.67 9.18
CA ASN A 683 -16.65 -17.07 9.23
C ASN A 683 -16.57 -17.78 7.85
N LYS A 684 -16.60 -17.00 6.75
CA LYS A 684 -16.51 -17.50 5.37
C LYS A 684 -15.23 -17.04 4.66
N TYR A 685 -14.65 -15.91 5.05
CA TYR A 685 -13.36 -15.41 4.56
C TYR A 685 -12.30 -15.66 5.62
N ARG A 686 -11.63 -16.81 5.51
CA ARG A 686 -10.70 -17.28 6.53
C ARG A 686 -9.36 -16.58 6.48
N ALA A 687 -8.85 -16.18 7.64
CA ALA A 687 -7.47 -15.75 7.90
C ALA A 687 -6.76 -16.72 8.83
N ALA A 688 -5.43 -16.69 8.87
CA ALA A 688 -4.63 -17.47 9.80
C ALA A 688 -4.93 -17.10 11.26
N ARG A 689 -5.02 -18.10 12.12
CA ARG A 689 -5.15 -17.93 13.58
C ARG A 689 -3.77 -17.92 14.23
N LEU A 690 -3.66 -17.36 15.41
CA LEU A 690 -2.41 -17.29 16.17
C LEU A 690 -1.72 -18.67 16.31
N GLY A 691 -2.48 -19.74 16.58
CA GLY A 691 -1.96 -21.12 16.70
C GLY A 691 -1.50 -21.74 15.37
N GLU A 692 -1.82 -21.13 14.24
CA GLU A 692 -1.43 -21.58 12.88
C GLU A 692 -0.19 -20.85 12.36
N MET A 693 0.23 -19.77 13.06
CA MET A 693 1.40 -19.01 12.65
C MET A 693 2.68 -19.83 12.78
N PRO A 694 3.55 -19.80 11.75
CA PRO A 694 4.89 -20.37 11.85
C PRO A 694 5.80 -19.53 12.72
N GLN A 695 6.96 -20.10 13.09
CA GLN A 695 8.09 -19.30 13.54
C GLN A 695 8.65 -18.54 12.32
N ILE A 696 8.60 -17.21 12.36
CA ILE A 696 9.18 -16.36 11.31
C ILE A 696 10.48 -15.77 11.82
N MET A 697 11.56 -16.05 11.09
CA MET A 697 12.90 -15.55 11.38
C MET A 697 13.27 -14.58 10.24
N VAL A 698 13.73 -13.38 10.58
CA VAL A 698 14.09 -12.36 9.59
C VAL A 698 15.58 -12.04 9.69
N LYS A 699 16.25 -11.99 8.56
CA LYS A 699 17.63 -11.52 8.42
C LYS A 699 17.67 -10.36 7.45
N ILE A 700 18.06 -9.19 7.95
CA ILE A 700 18.24 -7.98 7.15
C ILE A 700 19.70 -7.95 6.67
N LEU A 701 19.93 -7.76 5.38
CA LEU A 701 21.27 -7.58 4.83
C LEU A 701 21.71 -6.12 4.96
N THR A 702 22.97 -5.93 5.28
CA THR A 702 23.57 -4.59 5.32
C THR A 702 23.80 -4.10 3.89
N SER A 703 23.30 -2.93 3.57
CA SER A 703 23.41 -2.30 2.26
C SER A 703 23.70 -0.80 2.42
N GLN A 704 24.41 -0.22 1.44
CA GLN A 704 24.64 1.22 1.33
C GLN A 704 23.74 1.88 0.26
N ASN A 705 22.90 1.09 -0.40
CA ASN A 705 21.91 1.63 -1.32
C ASN A 705 20.93 2.54 -0.60
N PRO A 706 20.28 3.49 -1.28
CA PRO A 706 19.17 4.25 -0.70
C PRO A 706 18.12 3.32 -0.10
N PRO A 707 17.36 3.76 0.91
CA PRO A 707 16.28 2.96 1.47
C PRO A 707 15.21 2.69 0.40
N SER A 708 14.72 1.46 0.37
CA SER A 708 13.70 0.98 -0.56
C SER A 708 12.40 0.63 0.17
N GLY A 709 11.36 0.21 -0.59
CA GLY A 709 10.04 -0.06 -0.03
C GLY A 709 9.97 -1.39 0.72
N ILE A 710 9.49 -1.42 1.96
CA ILE A 710 9.41 -2.64 2.78
C ILE A 710 7.99 -3.05 3.21
N GLY A 711 6.98 -2.22 2.90
CA GLY A 711 5.61 -2.47 3.35
C GLY A 711 4.97 -3.71 2.73
N GLU A 712 5.38 -4.08 1.53
CA GLU A 712 4.70 -5.04 0.66
C GLU A 712 5.57 -6.24 0.23
N PRO A 713 6.91 -6.13 0.05
CA PRO A 713 7.73 -7.15 -0.63
C PRO A 713 7.75 -8.55 -0.01
N ALA A 714 7.37 -8.72 1.25
CA ALA A 714 7.25 -10.04 1.88
C ALA A 714 5.93 -10.79 1.56
N VAL A 715 5.03 -10.20 0.76
CA VAL A 715 3.79 -10.88 0.37
C VAL A 715 3.97 -11.78 -0.86
N PRO A 716 4.69 -11.35 -1.94
CA PRO A 716 4.78 -12.13 -3.17
C PRO A 716 5.46 -13.50 -3.02
N PRO A 717 6.60 -13.67 -2.29
CA PRO A 717 7.34 -14.93 -2.31
C PRO A 717 6.70 -16.05 -1.47
N ILE A 718 5.81 -15.75 -0.50
CA ILE A 718 5.30 -16.78 0.42
C ILE A 718 4.44 -17.84 -0.28
N ALA A 719 3.57 -17.44 -1.22
CA ALA A 719 2.68 -18.39 -1.91
C ALA A 719 3.48 -19.41 -2.75
N PRO A 720 4.43 -19.02 -3.62
CA PRO A 720 5.24 -19.97 -4.35
C PRO A 720 6.18 -20.77 -3.43
N ALA A 721 6.75 -20.19 -2.37
CA ALA A 721 7.57 -20.94 -1.42
C ALA A 721 6.78 -22.09 -0.75
N LEU A 722 5.52 -21.83 -0.36
CA LEU A 722 4.59 -22.86 0.15
C LEU A 722 4.28 -23.91 -0.90
N ALA A 723 3.99 -23.52 -2.15
CA ALA A 723 3.69 -24.47 -3.23
C ALA A 723 4.88 -25.34 -3.58
N ASN A 724 6.08 -24.77 -3.58
CA ASN A 724 7.33 -25.47 -3.84
C ASN A 724 7.66 -26.46 -2.70
N ALA A 725 7.43 -26.08 -1.45
CA ALA A 725 7.54 -26.98 -0.31
C ALA A 725 6.52 -28.13 -0.36
N TYR A 726 5.25 -27.82 -0.63
CA TYR A 726 4.17 -28.80 -0.71
C TYR A 726 4.45 -29.87 -1.79
N ALA A 727 4.96 -29.46 -2.93
CA ALA A 727 5.29 -30.37 -4.03
C ALA A 727 6.40 -31.40 -3.67
N ARG A 728 7.22 -31.11 -2.67
CA ARG A 728 8.29 -32.00 -2.18
C ARG A 728 7.89 -32.90 -1.03
N LEU A 729 6.69 -32.73 -0.48
CA LEU A 729 6.18 -33.62 0.56
C LEU A 729 5.90 -35.02 -0.03
N PRO A 730 5.97 -36.09 0.77
CA PRO A 730 5.53 -37.42 0.33
C PRO A 730 4.09 -37.39 -0.20
N GLY A 731 3.91 -37.78 -1.47
CA GLY A 731 2.62 -37.65 -2.17
C GLY A 731 2.16 -36.24 -2.47
N GLY A 732 3.06 -35.26 -2.38
CA GLY A 732 2.79 -33.88 -2.77
C GLY A 732 2.66 -33.73 -4.30
N THR A 733 1.90 -32.74 -4.72
CA THR A 733 1.69 -32.39 -6.13
C THR A 733 1.96 -30.91 -6.35
N ARG A 734 2.23 -30.51 -7.59
CA ARG A 734 2.39 -29.09 -7.92
C ARG A 734 1.06 -28.37 -7.75
N VAL A 735 1.05 -27.34 -6.87
CA VAL A 735 -0.10 -26.46 -6.67
C VAL A 735 -0.07 -25.39 -7.76
N ARG A 736 -1.10 -25.36 -8.58
CA ARG A 736 -1.26 -24.38 -9.68
C ARG A 736 -2.54 -23.54 -9.57
N THR A 737 -3.30 -23.78 -8.51
CA THR A 737 -4.54 -23.05 -8.22
C THR A 737 -4.52 -22.63 -6.76
N LEU A 738 -4.72 -21.36 -6.50
CA LEU A 738 -4.92 -20.80 -5.17
C LEU A 738 -6.42 -20.61 -4.90
N PRO A 739 -6.85 -20.66 -3.62
CA PRO A 739 -6.04 -21.08 -2.47
C PRO A 739 -5.81 -22.60 -2.41
N PHE A 740 -4.87 -23.02 -1.55
CA PHE A 740 -4.60 -24.45 -1.32
C PHE A 740 -5.85 -25.22 -0.84
N PHE A 741 -6.66 -24.58 -0.01
CA PHE A 741 -7.85 -25.15 0.60
C PHE A 741 -9.08 -24.30 0.29
N PRO A 742 -9.63 -24.36 -0.96
CA PRO A 742 -10.78 -23.57 -1.35
C PRO A 742 -12.01 -23.92 -0.51
N GLY A 743 -12.84 -22.93 -0.21
CA GLY A 743 -14.07 -23.11 0.59
C GLY A 743 -13.83 -23.37 2.08
N ALA A 744 -12.57 -23.25 2.57
CA ALA A 744 -12.29 -23.39 3.99
C ALA A 744 -13.02 -22.30 4.80
N THR A 745 -13.74 -22.72 5.84
CA THR A 745 -14.46 -21.82 6.75
C THR A 745 -13.85 -21.87 8.13
N MET A 746 -14.13 -20.87 8.94
CA MET A 746 -13.83 -20.87 10.37
C MET A 746 -14.90 -21.69 11.11
N ALA A 747 -14.97 -23.02 10.88
CA ALA A 747 -15.87 -23.87 11.64
C ALA A 747 -15.48 -23.86 13.13
N GLY A 748 -16.44 -23.48 14.00
CA GLY A 748 -16.31 -23.52 15.47
C GLY A 748 -15.65 -22.27 16.08
N LEU A 749 -16.28 -21.13 15.93
CA LEU A 749 -16.25 -20.06 16.93
C LEU A 749 -17.35 -20.25 17.95
#